data_1c551872933e8b77f1d273d965bfb0cc
#
_entry.id   1c551872933e8b77f1d273d965bfb0cc
#
_cell.length_a   1.000
_cell.length_b   1.000
_cell.length_c   1.000
_cell.angle_alpha   90.00
_cell.angle_beta   90.00
_cell.angle_gamma   90.00
#
_symmetry.space_group_name_H-M   'P 1'
#
loop_
_entity.id
_entity.type
_entity.pdbx_description
1 polymer ?
#
loop_
_entity_poly.entity_id
_entity_poly.type
_entity_poly.pdbx_seq_one_letter_code
_entity_poly.pdbx_strand_id
1 'polypeptide(L)'
;MFQDNPLLAQLKQQLHSQTPRAEGVVKGTEKGFGFLEVDAQKSYFIPPPQMKKVMHGDRIVAVIHSEKERESAEPESLVEPFLTRFVGKVQKKDDRLAIVPDHPLLKDAIPCRAARGVEHDFKQGDWAVAEMRRHPLKGDRGFYAELTQFITFSDDHFVPWWVTLARHNLEKEAPDGVATEMLDEGLTRRDLTALDFVTIDSASTEDMDDALYAESTADGKLLLTVAIADPTAWIAEGSKLDNAAKVRAFTNYLPGFNIPMLPRELSDDLCSLRANEVRPVLACRMTLAADGTIEDNIEFFAATIESKAKLAYDDVSDWLEGRGSWQPNSEAIAQQITLLKDVCQRRSEWRQTHALVFKDRPDYRFVLGEKGEVLDIVAEPRRIANRIVEESMIAANICAARILRDKLGFGVYNVHTGFDPANTEQLAALLKTHDVHVDPTEVLTLEGFCKLRRELDAQPTGFLDSRIRRFQSFAEISTEPGPHFGLGLEAYATWTSPIRKYGDMINHRLLKAIIKGETIARPQDEATVQMAERRRLNRMAERDVADWLYARFLNDKAGTDTRFAAEIIDVSRGGMRVRLVDNGAVAFIPAPFLHAVRDELVCSQENGTVQIKGEVVYKVTDVIDVTIAEVRMETRSIIARPAV
;
A
#
# COMPACT_ATOMS: atom_id res chain seq x y z
N MET A 1 0.77 38.09 -53.48
CA MET A 1 1.90 37.67 -54.34
C MET A 1 3.21 37.42 -53.54
N PHE A 2 3.13 36.98 -52.27
CA PHE A 2 4.29 36.64 -51.44
C PHE A 2 4.19 35.34 -50.65
N GLN A 3 3.18 34.52 -50.98
CA GLN A 3 2.94 33.28 -50.21
C GLN A 3 3.64 32.03 -50.77
N ASP A 4 4.21 32.06 -51.98
CA ASP A 4 4.82 30.90 -52.66
C ASP A 4 6.30 31.12 -53.04
N ASN A 5 7.08 31.74 -52.17
CA ASN A 5 8.49 31.87 -52.43
C ASN A 5 9.29 30.71 -51.80
N PRO A 6 9.90 29.82 -52.65
CA PRO A 6 10.67 28.67 -52.16
C PRO A 6 11.83 29.05 -51.22
N LEU A 7 12.40 30.23 -51.42
CA LEU A 7 13.46 30.76 -50.58
C LEU A 7 12.96 31.12 -49.16
N LEU A 8 11.75 31.67 -49.08
CA LEU A 8 11.10 31.96 -47.78
C LEU A 8 10.73 30.66 -47.03
N ALA A 9 10.33 29.63 -47.75
CA ALA A 9 10.07 28.31 -47.19
C ALA A 9 11.36 27.65 -46.70
N GLN A 10 12.44 27.72 -47.47
CA GLN A 10 13.76 27.23 -47.07
C GLN A 10 14.34 28.01 -45.86
N LEU A 11 14.18 29.33 -45.85
CA LEU A 11 14.66 30.17 -44.73
C LEU A 11 13.85 29.87 -43.43
N LYS A 12 12.54 29.69 -43.57
CA LYS A 12 11.67 29.26 -42.45
C LYS A 12 12.08 27.89 -41.94
N GLN A 13 12.41 26.96 -42.82
CA GLN A 13 12.83 25.62 -42.46
C GLN A 13 14.22 25.60 -41.81
N GLN A 14 15.14 26.45 -42.29
CA GLN A 14 16.46 26.65 -41.67
C GLN A 14 16.36 27.31 -40.30
N LEU A 15 15.57 28.37 -40.16
CA LEU A 15 15.31 29.02 -38.85
C LEU A 15 14.61 28.04 -37.88
N HIS A 16 13.68 27.24 -38.36
CA HIS A 16 13.00 26.24 -37.54
C HIS A 16 13.94 25.13 -37.07
N SER A 17 14.91 24.72 -37.91
CA SER A 17 15.90 23.71 -37.54
C SER A 17 16.99 24.22 -36.60
N GLN A 18 17.21 25.54 -36.50
CA GLN A 18 18.21 26.17 -35.64
C GLN A 18 17.64 26.64 -34.30
N THR A 19 16.32 26.65 -34.12
CA THR A 19 15.70 27.09 -32.86
C THR A 19 15.83 26.01 -31.80
N PRO A 20 16.31 26.34 -30.60
CA PRO A 20 16.48 25.36 -29.52
C PRO A 20 15.14 24.71 -29.14
N ARG A 21 15.18 23.41 -28.84
CA ARG A 21 14.05 22.63 -28.33
C ARG A 21 14.41 22.00 -27.01
N ALA A 22 13.41 21.80 -26.16
CA ALA A 22 13.54 21.08 -24.92
C ALA A 22 12.37 20.13 -24.74
N GLU A 23 12.65 18.96 -24.21
CA GLU A 23 11.65 18.01 -23.75
C GLU A 23 11.47 18.13 -22.24
N GLY A 24 10.24 18.13 -21.77
CA GLY A 24 9.94 18.20 -20.35
C GLY A 24 8.47 17.94 -20.06
N VAL A 25 8.12 18.09 -18.80
CA VAL A 25 6.77 17.89 -18.27
C VAL A 25 6.13 19.25 -17.97
N VAL A 26 4.91 19.44 -18.44
CA VAL A 26 4.13 20.67 -18.18
C VAL A 26 3.67 20.71 -16.73
N LYS A 27 3.99 21.79 -16.06
CA LYS A 27 3.49 22.12 -14.71
C LYS A 27 2.56 23.31 -14.82
N GLY A 28 1.25 23.07 -14.75
CA GLY A 28 0.24 24.11 -14.74
C GLY A 28 0.17 24.84 -13.40
N THR A 29 -0.34 26.06 -13.43
CA THR A 29 -0.61 26.86 -12.23
C THR A 29 -2.09 27.28 -12.20
N GLU A 30 -2.58 27.67 -11.04
CA GLU A 30 -3.96 28.17 -10.90
C GLU A 30 -4.19 29.51 -11.63
N LYS A 31 -3.13 30.20 -12.04
CA LYS A 31 -3.18 31.49 -12.71
C LYS A 31 -3.24 31.39 -14.25
N GLY A 32 -3.32 30.20 -14.79
CA GLY A 32 -3.47 29.95 -16.23
C GLY A 32 -2.18 29.99 -17.06
N PHE A 33 -1.03 30.20 -16.44
CA PHE A 33 0.28 29.96 -17.05
C PHE A 33 0.90 28.66 -16.51
N GLY A 34 2.02 28.25 -17.08
CA GLY A 34 2.71 27.04 -16.61
C GLY A 34 4.20 27.11 -16.83
N PHE A 35 4.84 25.98 -16.53
CA PHE A 35 6.28 25.80 -16.75
C PHE A 35 6.53 24.45 -17.43
N LEU A 36 7.51 24.41 -18.30
CA LEU A 36 8.07 23.19 -18.84
C LEU A 36 9.25 22.77 -17.94
N GLU A 37 9.07 21.77 -17.13
CA GLU A 37 10.09 21.25 -16.24
C GLU A 37 10.93 20.20 -16.99
N VAL A 38 12.19 20.57 -17.27
CA VAL A 38 13.13 19.71 -18.00
C VAL A 38 13.85 18.78 -17.03
N ASP A 39 14.33 19.36 -15.92
CA ASP A 39 14.96 18.65 -14.81
C ASP A 39 14.70 19.37 -13.48
N ALA A 40 15.29 18.87 -12.39
CA ALA A 40 15.10 19.43 -11.05
C ALA A 40 15.56 20.90 -10.90
N GLN A 41 16.39 21.39 -11.82
CA GLN A 41 17.01 22.73 -11.74
C GLN A 41 16.55 23.65 -12.88
N LYS A 42 16.04 23.10 -13.98
CA LYS A 42 15.73 23.86 -15.18
C LYS A 42 14.27 23.75 -15.58
N SER A 43 13.62 24.91 -15.69
CA SER A 43 12.26 25.03 -16.21
C SER A 43 12.12 26.27 -17.09
N TYR A 44 11.20 26.19 -18.05
CA TYR A 44 10.89 27.29 -18.96
C TYR A 44 9.44 27.76 -18.76
N PHE A 45 9.21 29.05 -18.84
CA PHE A 45 7.88 29.63 -18.71
C PHE A 45 7.00 29.30 -19.92
N ILE A 46 5.77 28.86 -19.68
CA ILE A 46 4.74 28.65 -20.71
C ILE A 46 3.66 29.73 -20.52
N PRO A 47 3.56 30.70 -21.45
CA PRO A 47 2.56 31.76 -21.33
C PRO A 47 1.13 31.23 -21.49
N PRO A 48 0.12 31.93 -20.95
CA PRO A 48 -1.27 31.49 -20.96
C PRO A 48 -1.83 31.09 -22.33
N PRO A 49 -1.55 31.80 -23.45
CA PRO A 49 -2.01 31.39 -24.77
C PRO A 49 -1.47 30.02 -25.19
N GLN A 50 -0.23 29.69 -24.78
CA GLN A 50 0.40 28.42 -25.11
C GLN A 50 -0.09 27.28 -24.20
N MET A 51 -0.50 27.59 -22.97
CA MET A 51 -1.11 26.62 -22.06
C MET A 51 -2.42 26.04 -22.56
N LYS A 52 -3.11 26.73 -23.49
CA LYS A 52 -4.32 26.20 -24.11
C LYS A 52 -4.10 24.97 -24.99
N LYS A 53 -2.85 24.74 -25.41
CA LYS A 53 -2.46 23.59 -26.26
C LYS A 53 -2.10 22.35 -25.48
N VAL A 54 -1.92 22.47 -24.17
CA VAL A 54 -1.43 21.41 -23.29
C VAL A 54 -2.20 21.40 -21.97
N MET A 55 -1.99 20.36 -21.17
CA MET A 55 -2.48 20.31 -19.80
C MET A 55 -1.36 19.97 -18.84
N HIS A 56 -1.60 20.22 -17.57
CA HIS A 56 -0.68 19.82 -16.49
C HIS A 56 -0.34 18.34 -16.62
N GLY A 57 0.93 18.01 -16.54
CA GLY A 57 1.43 16.64 -16.58
C GLY A 57 1.75 16.09 -17.97
N ASP A 58 1.36 16.78 -19.06
CA ASP A 58 1.76 16.37 -20.39
C ASP A 58 3.28 16.39 -20.55
N ARG A 59 3.86 15.34 -21.14
CA ARG A 59 5.25 15.34 -21.58
C ARG A 59 5.30 15.79 -23.03
N ILE A 60 6.03 16.86 -23.28
CA ILE A 60 6.05 17.52 -24.58
C ILE A 60 7.47 17.90 -25.00
N VAL A 61 7.64 18.11 -26.31
CA VAL A 61 8.76 18.87 -26.85
C VAL A 61 8.26 20.29 -27.15
N ALA A 62 8.99 21.27 -26.70
CA ALA A 62 8.69 22.68 -26.91
C ALA A 62 9.84 23.40 -27.61
N VAL A 63 9.50 24.40 -28.41
CA VAL A 63 10.46 25.37 -28.97
C VAL A 63 10.76 26.43 -27.91
N ILE A 64 12.03 26.72 -27.70
CA ILE A 64 12.47 27.70 -26.70
C ILE A 64 12.72 29.03 -27.39
N HIS A 65 12.02 30.06 -26.93
CA HIS A 65 12.19 31.43 -27.39
C HIS A 65 12.91 32.25 -26.33
N SER A 66 13.95 32.97 -26.73
CA SER A 66 14.69 33.86 -25.84
C SER A 66 14.48 35.30 -26.27
N GLU A 67 13.78 36.08 -25.47
CA GLU A 67 13.58 37.51 -25.67
C GLU A 67 14.02 38.31 -24.43
N LYS A 68 14.96 39.22 -24.58
CA LYS A 68 15.40 40.14 -23.53
C LYS A 68 15.67 39.47 -22.17
N GLU A 69 16.50 38.43 -22.17
CA GLU A 69 16.87 37.64 -20.98
C GLU A 69 15.74 36.80 -20.37
N ARG A 70 14.61 36.68 -21.04
CA ARG A 70 13.50 35.77 -20.63
C ARG A 70 13.36 34.65 -21.63
N GLU A 71 13.34 33.44 -21.13
CA GLU A 71 13.11 32.24 -21.92
C GLU A 71 11.67 31.77 -21.74
N SER A 72 11.00 31.45 -22.85
CA SER A 72 9.67 30.89 -22.86
C SER A 72 9.59 29.65 -23.73
N ALA A 73 8.70 28.73 -23.38
CA ALA A 73 8.46 27.50 -24.13
C ALA A 73 7.15 27.59 -24.92
N GLU A 74 7.22 27.23 -26.19
CA GLU A 74 6.07 27.03 -27.07
C GLU A 74 5.91 25.55 -27.34
N PRO A 75 4.80 24.91 -26.86
CA PRO A 75 4.55 23.50 -27.12
C PRO A 75 4.50 23.19 -28.63
N GLU A 76 5.25 22.19 -29.06
CA GLU A 76 5.35 21.77 -30.46
C GLU A 76 4.79 20.38 -30.69
N SER A 77 5.19 19.41 -29.90
CA SER A 77 4.74 18.02 -30.06
C SER A 77 4.51 17.32 -28.72
N LEU A 78 3.59 16.38 -28.75
CA LEU A 78 3.24 15.56 -27.59
C LEU A 78 4.09 14.30 -27.60
N VAL A 79 4.82 14.07 -26.49
CA VAL A 79 5.57 12.84 -26.25
C VAL A 79 4.66 11.82 -25.57
N GLU A 80 4.02 12.24 -24.47
CA GLU A 80 3.11 11.40 -23.69
C GLU A 80 2.02 12.27 -23.06
N PRO A 81 0.73 11.95 -23.30
CA PRO A 81 -0.36 12.68 -22.67
C PRO A 81 -0.45 12.31 -21.18
N PHE A 82 -0.78 13.29 -20.36
CA PHE A 82 -1.05 13.07 -18.93
C PHE A 82 -2.34 12.28 -18.71
N LEU A 83 -3.41 12.66 -19.41
CA LEU A 83 -4.69 11.95 -19.34
C LEU A 83 -4.89 11.08 -20.58
N THR A 84 -5.12 9.80 -20.33
CA THR A 84 -5.65 8.84 -21.30
C THR A 84 -7.02 8.35 -20.86
N ARG A 85 -7.07 7.54 -19.81
CA ARG A 85 -8.27 7.15 -19.10
C ARG A 85 -8.30 7.87 -17.75
N PHE A 86 -9.41 8.49 -17.40
CA PHE A 86 -9.53 9.24 -16.14
C PHE A 86 -10.97 9.22 -15.62
N VAL A 87 -11.14 9.63 -14.37
CA VAL A 87 -12.46 9.83 -13.76
C VAL A 87 -12.72 11.32 -13.57
N GLY A 88 -13.98 11.69 -13.61
CA GLY A 88 -14.37 13.07 -13.40
C GLY A 88 -15.88 13.26 -13.22
N LYS A 89 -16.26 14.50 -13.02
CA LYS A 89 -17.67 14.92 -12.89
C LYS A 89 -18.19 15.47 -14.22
N VAL A 90 -19.34 14.97 -14.62
CA VAL A 90 -20.04 15.41 -15.82
C VAL A 90 -20.72 16.76 -15.58
N GLN A 91 -20.57 17.66 -16.53
CA GLN A 91 -21.35 18.88 -16.65
C GLN A 91 -22.28 18.77 -17.86
N LYS A 92 -23.54 19.14 -17.69
CA LYS A 92 -24.52 19.15 -18.77
C LYS A 92 -25.18 20.53 -18.87
N LYS A 93 -25.10 21.11 -20.06
CA LYS A 93 -25.76 22.37 -20.38
C LYS A 93 -26.37 22.29 -21.78
N ASP A 94 -27.67 22.43 -21.89
CA ASP A 94 -28.41 22.42 -23.16
C ASP A 94 -28.05 21.20 -24.05
N ASP A 95 -28.12 19.99 -23.51
CA ASP A 95 -27.75 18.72 -24.15
C ASP A 95 -26.25 18.56 -24.52
N ARG A 96 -25.42 19.52 -24.17
CA ARG A 96 -23.97 19.42 -24.34
C ARG A 96 -23.33 18.89 -23.06
N LEU A 97 -22.46 17.89 -23.24
CA LEU A 97 -21.74 17.28 -22.16
C LEU A 97 -20.29 17.76 -22.12
N ALA A 98 -19.80 17.95 -20.94
CA ALA A 98 -18.38 18.14 -20.62
C ALA A 98 -18.04 17.36 -19.37
N ILE A 99 -16.75 17.09 -19.16
CA ILE A 99 -16.26 16.41 -17.96
C ILE A 99 -15.13 17.21 -17.34
N VAL A 100 -15.18 17.41 -16.05
CA VAL A 100 -14.09 18.00 -15.27
C VAL A 100 -13.29 16.86 -14.62
N PRO A 101 -12.01 16.68 -14.99
CA PRO A 101 -11.19 15.64 -14.38
C PRO A 101 -11.11 15.81 -12.86
N ASP A 102 -11.11 14.69 -12.15
CA ASP A 102 -10.89 14.69 -10.70
C ASP A 102 -9.39 14.82 -10.39
N HIS A 103 -8.88 16.02 -10.55
CA HIS A 103 -7.49 16.36 -10.32
C HIS A 103 -7.36 17.82 -9.84
N PRO A 104 -6.54 18.10 -8.81
CA PRO A 104 -6.43 19.45 -8.22
C PRO A 104 -6.02 20.55 -9.20
N LEU A 105 -5.24 20.22 -10.22
CA LEU A 105 -4.68 21.17 -11.19
C LEU A 105 -5.38 21.16 -12.57
N LEU A 106 -6.44 20.34 -12.75
CA LEU A 106 -7.22 20.25 -13.98
C LEU A 106 -8.66 20.69 -13.71
N LYS A 107 -8.89 22.00 -13.70
CA LYS A 107 -10.20 22.59 -13.37
C LYS A 107 -11.07 22.88 -14.59
N ASP A 108 -10.52 22.80 -15.79
CA ASP A 108 -11.24 23.10 -17.01
C ASP A 108 -12.08 21.91 -17.48
N ALA A 109 -13.32 22.20 -17.85
CA ALA A 109 -14.20 21.21 -18.41
C ALA A 109 -13.76 20.82 -19.82
N ILE A 110 -13.70 19.53 -20.08
CA ILE A 110 -13.34 18.94 -21.37
C ILE A 110 -14.64 18.57 -22.11
N PRO A 111 -14.91 19.11 -23.30
CA PRO A 111 -16.05 18.69 -24.10
C PRO A 111 -16.03 17.18 -24.33
N CYS A 112 -17.17 16.53 -24.21
CA CYS A 112 -17.27 15.09 -24.34
C CYS A 112 -18.63 14.65 -24.88
N ARG A 113 -18.71 13.37 -25.20
CA ARG A 113 -19.95 12.66 -25.52
C ARG A 113 -19.92 11.28 -24.86
N ALA A 114 -21.09 10.66 -24.72
CA ALA A 114 -21.16 9.26 -24.34
C ALA A 114 -20.54 8.38 -25.43
N ALA A 115 -19.73 7.40 -25.06
CA ALA A 115 -19.16 6.44 -25.98
C ALA A 115 -20.27 5.54 -26.57
N ARG A 116 -20.01 5.00 -27.75
CA ARG A 116 -20.95 4.08 -28.40
C ARG A 116 -21.18 2.85 -27.52
N GLY A 117 -22.45 2.52 -27.26
CA GLY A 117 -22.84 1.40 -26.42
C GLY A 117 -23.02 1.73 -24.95
N VAL A 118 -22.76 2.96 -24.53
CA VAL A 118 -23.09 3.44 -23.19
C VAL A 118 -24.54 3.95 -23.20
N GLU A 119 -25.43 3.25 -22.50
CA GLU A 119 -26.87 3.53 -22.50
C GLU A 119 -27.31 4.53 -21.43
N HIS A 120 -26.43 4.92 -20.52
CA HIS A 120 -26.74 5.85 -19.45
C HIS A 120 -27.00 7.27 -19.98
N ASP A 121 -28.09 7.89 -19.56
CA ASP A 121 -28.37 9.30 -19.80
C ASP A 121 -27.67 10.16 -18.74
N PHE A 122 -26.48 10.69 -19.09
CA PHE A 122 -25.67 11.46 -18.15
C PHE A 122 -26.34 12.76 -17.74
N LYS A 123 -26.29 13.06 -16.46
CA LYS A 123 -26.81 14.26 -15.81
C LYS A 123 -25.69 15.08 -15.19
N GLN A 124 -26.01 16.34 -14.91
CA GLN A 124 -25.14 17.24 -14.17
C GLN A 124 -24.69 16.61 -12.85
N GLY A 125 -23.37 16.56 -12.64
CA GLY A 125 -22.78 16.06 -11.42
C GLY A 125 -22.53 14.54 -11.38
N ASP A 126 -22.96 13.78 -12.38
CA ASP A 126 -22.65 12.36 -12.48
C ASP A 126 -21.15 12.13 -12.51
N TRP A 127 -20.71 11.09 -11.83
CA TRP A 127 -19.34 10.62 -11.94
C TRP A 127 -19.20 9.63 -13.08
N ALA A 128 -18.16 9.79 -13.89
CA ALA A 128 -17.92 8.97 -15.06
C ALA A 128 -16.44 8.66 -15.26
N VAL A 129 -16.18 7.54 -15.93
CA VAL A 129 -14.89 7.25 -16.56
C VAL A 129 -14.90 7.81 -17.97
N ALA A 130 -13.84 8.50 -18.35
CA ALA A 130 -13.66 9.05 -19.66
C ALA A 130 -12.31 8.62 -20.26
N GLU A 131 -12.26 8.65 -21.58
CA GLU A 131 -11.03 8.49 -22.35
C GLU A 131 -10.81 9.69 -23.25
N MET A 132 -9.59 10.21 -23.27
CA MET A 132 -9.20 11.30 -24.16
C MET A 132 -9.19 10.80 -25.61
N ARG A 133 -9.83 11.58 -26.51
CA ARG A 133 -9.87 11.26 -27.93
C ARG A 133 -9.14 12.27 -28.81
N ARG A 134 -9.01 13.51 -28.34
CA ARG A 134 -8.35 14.59 -29.08
C ARG A 134 -7.41 15.38 -28.17
N HIS A 135 -6.30 15.80 -28.77
CA HIS A 135 -5.30 16.64 -28.11
C HIS A 135 -4.81 17.70 -29.10
N PRO A 136 -4.71 18.98 -28.72
CA PRO A 136 -4.28 20.05 -29.63
C PRO A 136 -2.95 19.80 -30.31
N LEU A 137 -1.98 19.20 -29.62
CA LEU A 137 -0.67 18.88 -30.18
C LEU A 137 -0.68 17.71 -31.17
N LYS A 138 -1.81 17.02 -31.33
CA LYS A 138 -2.05 16.00 -32.35
C LYS A 138 -2.79 16.57 -33.60
N GLY A 139 -2.91 17.90 -33.70
CA GLY A 139 -3.58 18.57 -34.79
C GLY A 139 -5.07 18.80 -34.59
N ASP A 140 -5.61 18.50 -33.43
CA ASP A 140 -7.00 18.72 -33.08
C ASP A 140 -7.24 20.19 -32.67
N ARG A 141 -8.48 20.66 -32.82
CA ARG A 141 -8.86 22.03 -32.43
C ARG A 141 -8.89 22.25 -30.94
N GLY A 142 -8.97 21.18 -30.14
CA GLY A 142 -9.02 21.23 -28.67
C GLY A 142 -9.03 19.85 -28.08
N PHE A 143 -9.11 19.79 -26.77
CA PHE A 143 -9.30 18.53 -26.06
C PHE A 143 -10.71 18.03 -26.25
N TYR A 144 -10.88 16.72 -26.36
CA TYR A 144 -12.16 16.07 -26.45
C TYR A 144 -12.08 14.66 -25.86
N ALA A 145 -13.12 14.25 -25.10
CA ALA A 145 -13.18 12.96 -24.46
C ALA A 145 -14.47 12.20 -24.77
N GLU A 146 -14.47 10.91 -24.52
CA GLU A 146 -15.67 10.08 -24.53
C GLU A 146 -15.90 9.50 -23.15
N LEU A 147 -17.16 9.53 -22.69
CA LEU A 147 -17.59 8.91 -21.45
C LEU A 147 -17.81 7.41 -21.69
N THR A 148 -16.95 6.59 -21.13
CA THR A 148 -16.94 5.15 -21.38
C THR A 148 -17.68 4.34 -20.33
N GLN A 149 -17.90 4.91 -19.13
CA GLN A 149 -18.59 4.24 -18.04
C GLN A 149 -19.25 5.26 -17.11
N PHE A 150 -20.51 5.02 -16.77
CA PHE A 150 -21.16 5.67 -15.63
C PHE A 150 -20.64 5.03 -14.34
N ILE A 151 -20.23 5.85 -13.38
CA ILE A 151 -19.75 5.36 -12.08
C ILE A 151 -20.88 5.42 -11.06
N THR A 152 -21.33 6.63 -10.75
CA THR A 152 -22.40 6.85 -9.75
C THR A 152 -22.93 8.26 -9.81
N PHE A 153 -24.06 8.50 -9.13
CA PHE A 153 -24.70 9.81 -9.02
C PHE A 153 -23.97 10.74 -8.05
N SER A 154 -24.12 12.05 -8.24
CA SER A 154 -23.47 13.07 -7.41
C SER A 154 -23.85 13.00 -5.93
N ASP A 155 -25.03 12.53 -5.62
CA ASP A 155 -25.60 12.42 -4.26
C ASP A 155 -25.40 11.04 -3.62
N ASP A 156 -24.69 10.14 -4.27
CA ASP A 156 -24.36 8.84 -3.72
C ASP A 156 -23.37 9.01 -2.54
N HIS A 157 -23.75 8.49 -1.38
CA HIS A 157 -22.91 8.53 -0.18
C HIS A 157 -21.63 7.70 -0.31
N PHE A 158 -21.63 6.72 -1.22
CA PHE A 158 -20.51 5.81 -1.47
C PHE A 158 -19.58 6.26 -2.61
N VAL A 159 -19.69 7.52 -3.04
CA VAL A 159 -18.78 8.13 -4.04
C VAL A 159 -17.30 7.86 -3.75
N PRO A 160 -16.78 8.01 -2.53
CA PRO A 160 -15.37 7.75 -2.25
C PRO A 160 -14.88 6.36 -2.71
N TRP A 161 -15.70 5.33 -2.50
CA TRP A 161 -15.36 3.95 -2.87
C TRP A 161 -15.52 3.71 -4.37
N TRP A 162 -16.68 4.07 -4.95
CA TRP A 162 -16.95 3.79 -6.36
C TRP A 162 -16.05 4.57 -7.29
N VAL A 163 -15.81 5.84 -7.02
CA VAL A 163 -14.90 6.68 -7.83
C VAL A 163 -13.47 6.18 -7.72
N THR A 164 -13.01 5.82 -6.54
CA THR A 164 -11.65 5.30 -6.33
C THR A 164 -11.43 3.98 -7.07
N LEU A 165 -12.36 3.03 -6.96
CA LEU A 165 -12.28 1.76 -7.66
C LEU A 165 -12.28 1.94 -9.17
N ALA A 166 -13.12 2.83 -9.70
CA ALA A 166 -13.15 3.14 -11.12
C ALA A 166 -11.86 3.83 -11.59
N ARG A 167 -11.32 4.76 -10.80
CA ARG A 167 -10.04 5.42 -11.10
C ARG A 167 -8.92 4.42 -11.34
N HIS A 168 -8.79 3.44 -10.46
CA HIS A 168 -7.72 2.44 -10.51
C HIS A 168 -8.09 1.20 -11.31
N ASN A 169 -9.27 1.20 -11.96
CA ASN A 169 -9.79 0.06 -12.73
C ASN A 169 -9.81 -1.24 -11.93
N LEU A 170 -10.29 -1.17 -10.70
CA LEU A 170 -10.40 -2.29 -9.77
C LEU A 170 -11.85 -2.80 -9.70
N GLU A 171 -12.00 -4.07 -9.38
CA GLU A 171 -13.30 -4.73 -9.22
C GLU A 171 -14.08 -4.13 -8.04
N LYS A 172 -15.39 -4.09 -8.16
CA LYS A 172 -16.32 -3.60 -7.12
C LYS A 172 -16.86 -4.72 -6.24
N GLU A 173 -16.90 -5.93 -6.75
CA GLU A 173 -17.61 -7.07 -6.17
C GLU A 173 -16.70 -8.29 -6.07
N ALA A 174 -17.10 -9.24 -5.21
CA ALA A 174 -16.47 -10.55 -5.16
C ALA A 174 -16.51 -11.24 -6.53
N PRO A 175 -15.55 -12.11 -6.84
CA PRO A 175 -15.60 -12.87 -8.09
C PRO A 175 -16.82 -13.82 -8.11
N ASP A 176 -17.36 -14.01 -9.31
CA ASP A 176 -18.43 -15.00 -9.54
C ASP A 176 -17.86 -16.42 -9.53
N GLY A 177 -18.65 -17.34 -9.06
CA GLY A 177 -18.35 -18.76 -9.13
C GLY A 177 -18.67 -19.49 -7.84
N VAL A 178 -18.84 -20.79 -7.96
CA VAL A 178 -19.13 -21.70 -6.86
C VAL A 178 -18.22 -22.90 -6.96
N ALA A 179 -17.66 -23.32 -5.83
CA ALA A 179 -16.99 -24.60 -5.69
C ALA A 179 -17.78 -25.43 -4.69
N THR A 180 -18.39 -26.52 -5.16
CA THR A 180 -19.30 -27.35 -4.35
C THR A 180 -18.64 -28.60 -3.81
N GLU A 181 -17.53 -29.02 -4.41
CA GLU A 181 -16.83 -30.26 -4.06
C GLU A 181 -15.33 -30.03 -3.97
N MET A 182 -14.71 -30.73 -3.02
CA MET A 182 -13.26 -30.76 -2.93
C MET A 182 -12.67 -31.55 -4.10
N LEU A 183 -11.51 -31.12 -4.55
CA LEU A 183 -10.75 -31.80 -5.60
C LEU A 183 -10.13 -33.10 -5.07
N ASP A 184 -10.01 -34.09 -5.94
CA ASP A 184 -9.13 -35.23 -5.68
C ASP A 184 -7.69 -34.85 -6.00
N GLU A 185 -6.94 -34.51 -4.97
CA GLU A 185 -5.55 -34.08 -5.11
C GLU A 185 -4.54 -35.22 -4.93
N GLY A 186 -5.00 -36.43 -4.63
CA GLY A 186 -4.11 -37.54 -4.27
C GLY A 186 -3.35 -37.32 -2.96
N LEU A 187 -3.90 -36.49 -2.07
CA LEU A 187 -3.33 -36.20 -0.74
C LEU A 187 -4.05 -37.01 0.33
N THR A 188 -3.28 -37.63 1.22
CA THR A 188 -3.81 -38.19 2.46
C THR A 188 -3.83 -37.12 3.52
N ARG A 189 -5.01 -36.86 4.11
CA ARG A 189 -5.17 -35.89 5.19
C ARG A 189 -5.14 -36.59 6.53
N ARG A 190 -4.28 -36.10 7.43
CA ARG A 190 -4.26 -36.57 8.82
C ARG A 190 -5.48 -36.03 9.55
N ASP A 191 -6.12 -36.86 10.34
CA ASP A 191 -7.23 -36.44 11.19
C ASP A 191 -6.71 -35.80 12.48
N LEU A 192 -6.76 -34.49 12.56
CA LEU A 192 -6.38 -33.70 13.74
C LEU A 192 -7.62 -33.06 14.40
N THR A 193 -8.81 -33.53 14.11
CA THR A 193 -10.06 -32.97 14.62
C THR A 193 -10.21 -33.05 16.15
N ALA A 194 -9.48 -33.97 16.81
CA ALA A 194 -9.46 -34.10 18.27
C ALA A 194 -8.56 -33.09 18.96
N LEU A 195 -7.67 -32.40 18.25
CA LEU A 195 -6.74 -31.43 18.84
C LEU A 195 -7.43 -30.07 19.05
N ASP A 196 -6.99 -29.36 20.09
CA ASP A 196 -7.60 -28.11 20.53
C ASP A 196 -7.09 -26.89 19.73
N PHE A 197 -7.23 -26.94 18.41
CA PHE A 197 -6.95 -25.78 17.55
C PHE A 197 -7.89 -24.61 17.87
N VAL A 198 -7.33 -23.41 17.87
CA VAL A 198 -8.08 -22.16 18.06
C VAL A 198 -7.72 -21.17 16.97
N THR A 199 -8.65 -20.29 16.60
CA THR A 199 -8.38 -19.12 15.77
C THR A 199 -8.40 -17.88 16.66
N ILE A 200 -7.50 -16.91 16.36
CA ILE A 200 -7.41 -15.64 17.08
C ILE A 200 -7.36 -14.52 16.06
N ASP A 201 -8.42 -13.71 15.99
CA ASP A 201 -8.59 -12.64 15.00
C ASP A 201 -9.34 -11.46 15.61
N SER A 202 -9.63 -10.43 14.80
CA SER A 202 -10.62 -9.42 15.17
C SER A 202 -12.00 -10.08 15.36
N ALA A 203 -12.80 -9.58 16.27
CA ALA A 203 -14.12 -10.15 16.57
C ALA A 203 -15.05 -10.23 15.34
N SER A 204 -14.87 -9.32 14.40
CA SER A 204 -15.68 -9.22 13.16
C SER A 204 -15.14 -10.07 11.99
N THR A 205 -13.99 -10.72 12.13
CA THR A 205 -13.40 -11.55 11.06
C THR A 205 -14.25 -12.77 10.76
N GLU A 206 -14.57 -13.00 9.49
CA GLU A 206 -15.31 -14.17 9.00
C GLU A 206 -14.42 -15.13 8.20
N ASP A 207 -13.36 -14.63 7.59
CA ASP A 207 -12.43 -15.36 6.73
C ASP A 207 -11.18 -15.79 7.49
N MET A 208 -11.34 -16.70 8.47
CA MET A 208 -10.22 -17.17 9.27
C MET A 208 -9.29 -18.08 8.45
N ASP A 209 -8.09 -17.57 8.16
CA ASP A 209 -7.06 -18.29 7.40
C ASP A 209 -6.29 -19.31 8.25
N ASP A 210 -6.10 -19.02 9.54
CA ASP A 210 -5.13 -19.73 10.39
C ASP A 210 -5.72 -20.18 11.72
N ALA A 211 -5.34 -21.38 12.12
CA ALA A 211 -5.60 -21.94 13.44
C ALA A 211 -4.29 -22.44 14.04
N LEU A 212 -4.20 -22.33 15.35
CA LEU A 212 -3.00 -22.62 16.11
C LEU A 212 -3.23 -23.70 17.15
N TYR A 213 -2.25 -24.58 17.29
CA TYR A 213 -2.20 -25.60 18.35
C TYR A 213 -0.76 -25.72 18.87
N ALA A 214 -0.60 -25.71 20.17
CA ALA A 214 0.70 -25.87 20.81
C ALA A 214 0.66 -26.93 21.90
N GLU A 215 1.79 -27.62 22.07
CA GLU A 215 2.00 -28.54 23.18
C GLU A 215 3.44 -28.44 23.68
N SER A 216 3.65 -28.71 24.95
CA SER A 216 4.98 -28.78 25.56
C SER A 216 5.51 -30.21 25.51
N THR A 217 6.83 -30.33 25.32
CA THR A 217 7.51 -31.62 25.36
C THR A 217 8.14 -31.86 26.76
N ALA A 218 8.47 -33.13 27.05
CA ALA A 218 9.09 -33.51 28.33
C ALA A 218 10.45 -32.85 28.59
N ASP A 219 11.17 -32.47 27.53
CA ASP A 219 12.49 -31.80 27.59
C ASP A 219 12.39 -30.26 27.56
N GLY A 220 11.20 -29.70 27.73
CA GLY A 220 10.98 -28.26 27.84
C GLY A 220 10.90 -27.49 26.53
N LYS A 221 10.81 -28.19 25.40
CA LYS A 221 10.57 -27.59 24.09
C LYS A 221 9.08 -27.37 23.86
N LEU A 222 8.74 -26.56 22.87
CA LEU A 222 7.38 -26.35 22.41
C LEU A 222 7.21 -26.89 20.98
N LEU A 223 6.12 -27.62 20.76
CA LEU A 223 5.66 -28.02 19.44
C LEU A 223 4.53 -27.09 19.02
N LEU A 224 4.73 -26.35 17.94
CA LEU A 224 3.69 -25.50 17.34
C LEU A 224 3.21 -26.13 16.05
N THR A 225 1.89 -26.32 15.94
CA THR A 225 1.24 -26.67 14.69
C THR A 225 0.42 -25.49 14.19
N VAL A 226 0.79 -24.98 13.02
CA VAL A 226 0.08 -23.92 12.31
C VAL A 226 -0.73 -24.58 11.20
N ALA A 227 -2.05 -24.46 11.30
CA ALA A 227 -2.98 -25.00 10.31
C ALA A 227 -3.59 -23.87 9.49
N ILE A 228 -3.45 -23.95 8.18
CA ILE A 228 -3.88 -22.91 7.25
C ILE A 228 -5.02 -23.44 6.38
N ALA A 229 -6.06 -22.62 6.26
CA ALA A 229 -7.16 -22.85 5.32
C ALA A 229 -6.64 -23.25 3.94
N ASP A 230 -7.33 -24.15 3.26
CA ASP A 230 -6.85 -24.77 2.04
C ASP A 230 -7.74 -24.50 0.82
N PRO A 231 -7.72 -23.24 0.29
CA PRO A 231 -8.53 -22.93 -0.91
C PRO A 231 -8.13 -23.75 -2.13
N THR A 232 -6.88 -24.18 -2.24
CA THR A 232 -6.43 -25.00 -3.38
C THR A 232 -7.00 -26.42 -3.34
N ALA A 233 -7.62 -26.85 -2.23
CA ALA A 233 -8.44 -28.06 -2.17
C ALA A 233 -9.76 -27.92 -2.93
N TRP A 234 -10.22 -26.70 -3.16
CA TRP A 234 -11.50 -26.38 -3.83
C TRP A 234 -11.31 -25.82 -5.24
N ILE A 235 -10.17 -25.21 -5.52
CA ILE A 235 -9.91 -24.43 -6.73
C ILE A 235 -8.75 -25.07 -7.50
N ALA A 236 -9.08 -25.65 -8.65
CA ALA A 236 -8.06 -26.21 -9.54
C ALA A 236 -7.27 -25.10 -10.23
N GLU A 237 -5.95 -25.32 -10.40
CA GLU A 237 -5.09 -24.45 -11.16
C GLU A 237 -5.60 -24.30 -12.60
N GLY A 238 -5.67 -23.06 -13.10
CA GLY A 238 -6.17 -22.76 -14.45
C GLY A 238 -7.70 -22.76 -14.59
N SER A 239 -8.44 -23.06 -13.53
CA SER A 239 -9.91 -22.96 -13.54
C SER A 239 -10.37 -21.49 -13.62
N LYS A 240 -11.65 -21.28 -13.90
CA LYS A 240 -12.25 -19.94 -13.93
C LYS A 240 -12.06 -19.19 -12.60
N LEU A 241 -12.28 -19.89 -11.46
CA LEU A 241 -12.07 -19.31 -10.13
C LEU A 241 -10.61 -18.99 -9.87
N ASP A 242 -9.70 -19.85 -10.27
CA ASP A 242 -8.27 -19.63 -10.13
C ASP A 242 -7.80 -18.43 -10.95
N ASN A 243 -8.26 -18.30 -12.20
CA ASN A 243 -7.93 -17.17 -13.05
C ASN A 243 -8.46 -15.85 -12.49
N ALA A 244 -9.66 -15.84 -11.92
CA ALA A 244 -10.21 -14.66 -11.25
C ALA A 244 -9.37 -14.26 -10.03
N ALA A 245 -8.97 -15.22 -9.19
CA ALA A 245 -8.10 -14.97 -8.04
C ALA A 245 -6.71 -14.47 -8.48
N LYS A 246 -6.14 -15.04 -9.54
CA LYS A 246 -4.85 -14.64 -10.10
C LYS A 246 -4.86 -13.19 -10.60
N VAL A 247 -5.92 -12.77 -11.29
CA VAL A 247 -6.06 -11.38 -11.77
C VAL A 247 -6.17 -10.42 -10.61
N ARG A 248 -6.95 -10.74 -9.59
CA ARG A 248 -7.11 -9.91 -8.39
C ARG A 248 -5.85 -9.88 -7.53
N ALA A 249 -5.13 -10.95 -7.47
CA ALA A 249 -3.91 -11.19 -6.68
C ALA A 249 -4.09 -11.08 -5.15
N PHE A 250 -4.93 -10.19 -4.69
CA PHE A 250 -5.20 -9.93 -3.27
C PHE A 250 -6.69 -9.60 -3.04
N THR A 251 -7.17 -9.88 -1.86
CA THR A 251 -8.35 -9.19 -1.33
C THR A 251 -8.02 -7.70 -1.19
N ASN A 252 -8.92 -6.86 -1.67
CA ASN A 252 -8.74 -5.40 -1.60
C ASN A 252 -9.41 -4.87 -0.33
N TYR A 253 -8.62 -4.45 0.65
CA TYR A 253 -9.11 -3.89 1.91
C TYR A 253 -9.22 -2.38 1.81
N LEU A 254 -10.45 -1.88 1.77
CA LEU A 254 -10.76 -0.47 1.80
C LEU A 254 -11.30 -0.08 3.19
N PRO A 255 -11.18 1.18 3.60
CA PRO A 255 -11.88 1.62 4.79
C PRO A 255 -13.38 1.27 4.71
N GLY A 256 -13.89 0.55 5.70
CA GLY A 256 -15.29 0.20 5.82
C GLY A 256 -15.73 -1.13 5.20
N PHE A 257 -15.09 -1.59 4.14
CA PHE A 257 -15.37 -2.92 3.57
C PHE A 257 -14.21 -3.46 2.72
N ASN A 258 -14.25 -4.73 2.44
CA ASN A 258 -13.29 -5.39 1.55
C ASN A 258 -13.97 -5.94 0.29
N ILE A 259 -13.15 -6.13 -0.74
CA ILE A 259 -13.53 -6.83 -1.97
C ILE A 259 -12.68 -8.09 -2.04
N PRO A 260 -13.29 -9.28 -1.84
CA PRO A 260 -12.52 -10.50 -1.68
C PRO A 260 -11.89 -10.97 -2.98
N MET A 261 -10.78 -11.68 -2.84
CA MET A 261 -10.08 -12.36 -3.93
C MET A 261 -10.85 -13.61 -4.39
N LEU A 262 -11.51 -14.28 -3.48
CA LEU A 262 -12.33 -15.49 -3.72
C LEU A 262 -13.82 -15.18 -3.53
N PRO A 263 -14.71 -15.97 -4.13
CA PRO A 263 -16.13 -15.88 -3.77
C PRO A 263 -16.35 -15.99 -2.26
N ARG A 264 -17.27 -15.20 -1.71
CA ARG A 264 -17.50 -15.15 -0.24
C ARG A 264 -17.93 -16.48 0.33
N GLU A 265 -18.60 -17.30 -0.44
CA GLU A 265 -18.95 -18.67 -0.04
C GLU A 265 -17.72 -19.52 0.28
N LEU A 266 -16.61 -19.30 -0.42
CA LEU A 266 -15.32 -19.93 -0.12
C LEU A 266 -14.58 -19.21 1.00
N SER A 267 -14.40 -17.90 0.89
CA SER A 267 -13.58 -17.13 1.83
C SER A 267 -14.16 -17.07 3.23
N ASP A 268 -15.46 -16.91 3.35
CA ASP A 268 -16.16 -16.68 4.62
C ASP A 268 -16.79 -17.94 5.20
N ASP A 269 -16.91 -19.01 4.42
CA ASP A 269 -17.56 -20.25 4.83
C ASP A 269 -16.68 -21.48 4.57
N LEU A 270 -16.68 -22.03 3.36
CA LEU A 270 -16.09 -23.36 3.09
C LEU A 270 -14.59 -23.45 3.37
N CYS A 271 -13.83 -22.41 3.12
CA CYS A 271 -12.39 -22.35 3.42
C CYS A 271 -12.10 -21.81 4.82
N SER A 272 -12.97 -20.95 5.35
CA SER A 272 -12.77 -20.32 6.66
C SER A 272 -12.74 -21.37 7.78
N LEU A 273 -11.77 -21.26 8.67
CA LEU A 273 -11.60 -22.18 9.80
C LEU A 273 -12.58 -21.86 10.93
N ARG A 274 -13.86 -22.00 10.64
CA ARG A 274 -14.96 -21.69 11.55
C ARG A 274 -14.99 -22.64 12.74
N ALA A 275 -15.35 -22.10 13.90
CA ALA A 275 -15.43 -22.90 15.12
C ALA A 275 -16.45 -24.03 15.00
N ASN A 276 -16.09 -25.20 15.51
CA ASN A 276 -16.91 -26.42 15.54
C ASN A 276 -17.29 -26.98 14.17
N GLU A 277 -16.52 -26.64 13.14
CA GLU A 277 -16.68 -27.18 11.80
C GLU A 277 -15.39 -27.83 11.32
N VAL A 278 -15.51 -28.98 10.67
CA VAL A 278 -14.37 -29.71 10.12
C VAL A 278 -13.94 -29.05 8.81
N ARG A 279 -12.65 -28.72 8.70
CA ARG A 279 -12.09 -28.06 7.53
C ARG A 279 -10.80 -28.73 7.06
N PRO A 280 -10.57 -28.82 5.74
CA PRO A 280 -9.28 -29.22 5.22
C PRO A 280 -8.26 -28.08 5.43
N VAL A 281 -7.05 -28.46 5.79
CA VAL A 281 -5.94 -27.52 6.03
C VAL A 281 -4.64 -28.04 5.44
N LEU A 282 -3.74 -27.13 5.17
CA LEU A 282 -2.32 -27.41 5.04
C LEU A 282 -1.66 -27.03 6.37
N ALA A 283 -0.85 -27.90 6.94
CA ALA A 283 -0.29 -27.71 8.27
C ALA A 283 1.24 -27.74 8.26
N CYS A 284 1.82 -26.96 9.16
CA CYS A 284 3.24 -26.96 9.47
C CYS A 284 3.41 -27.24 10.96
N ARG A 285 4.19 -28.27 11.29
CA ARG A 285 4.60 -28.55 12.67
C ARG A 285 6.08 -28.24 12.83
N MET A 286 6.41 -27.46 13.83
CA MET A 286 7.76 -27.07 14.17
C MET A 286 8.04 -27.28 15.65
N THR A 287 9.30 -27.55 15.99
CA THR A 287 9.79 -27.63 17.36
C THR A 287 10.56 -26.36 17.68
N LEU A 288 10.20 -25.70 18.77
CA LEU A 288 10.86 -24.51 19.28
C LEU A 288 11.73 -24.87 20.50
N ALA A 289 13.02 -24.62 20.39
CA ALA A 289 13.93 -24.74 21.52
C ALA A 289 13.64 -23.69 22.60
N ALA A 290 14.26 -23.81 23.76
CA ALA A 290 14.07 -22.87 24.85
C ALA A 290 14.42 -21.42 24.50
N ASP A 291 15.40 -21.20 23.61
CA ASP A 291 15.82 -19.90 23.11
C ASP A 291 14.97 -19.38 21.93
N GLY A 292 13.95 -20.15 21.52
CA GLY A 292 13.08 -19.82 20.40
C GLY A 292 13.56 -20.28 19.03
N THR A 293 14.72 -20.92 18.93
CA THR A 293 15.23 -21.48 17.67
C THR A 293 14.25 -22.50 17.11
N ILE A 294 13.93 -22.38 15.82
CA ILE A 294 13.17 -23.39 15.07
C ILE A 294 14.12 -24.52 14.71
N GLU A 295 13.86 -25.72 15.23
CA GLU A 295 14.68 -26.90 14.94
C GLU A 295 14.48 -27.41 13.52
N ASP A 296 15.42 -28.22 13.01
CA ASP A 296 15.43 -28.67 11.61
C ASP A 296 14.35 -29.69 11.25
N ASN A 297 13.67 -30.27 12.24
CA ASN A 297 12.61 -31.27 12.07
C ASN A 297 11.24 -30.67 11.69
N ILE A 298 11.26 -29.73 10.76
CA ILE A 298 10.04 -29.09 10.23
C ILE A 298 9.25 -30.09 9.38
N GLU A 299 7.94 -30.17 9.61
CA GLU A 299 7.05 -31.06 8.89
C GLU A 299 5.89 -30.30 8.28
N PHE A 300 5.70 -30.44 6.94
CA PHE A 300 4.50 -29.98 6.23
C PHE A 300 3.64 -31.16 5.85
N PHE A 301 2.34 -31.08 6.08
CA PHE A 301 1.40 -32.14 5.77
C PHE A 301 -0.03 -31.60 5.57
N ALA A 302 -0.83 -32.34 4.84
CA ALA A 302 -2.26 -32.07 4.73
C ALA A 302 -3.01 -32.69 5.90
N ALA A 303 -4.02 -32.00 6.41
CA ALA A 303 -4.81 -32.46 7.54
C ALA A 303 -6.27 -32.00 7.45
N THR A 304 -7.08 -32.53 8.35
CA THR A 304 -8.39 -31.99 8.70
C THR A 304 -8.37 -31.57 10.17
N ILE A 305 -8.93 -30.42 10.46
CA ILE A 305 -9.05 -29.90 11.82
C ILE A 305 -10.49 -29.50 12.12
N GLU A 306 -10.78 -29.36 13.40
CA GLU A 306 -11.98 -28.70 13.89
C GLU A 306 -11.55 -27.64 14.90
N SER A 307 -11.71 -26.36 14.55
CA SER A 307 -11.41 -25.27 15.49
C SER A 307 -12.33 -25.35 16.70
N LYS A 308 -11.78 -25.33 17.90
CA LYS A 308 -12.55 -25.43 19.16
C LYS A 308 -13.08 -24.09 19.63
N ALA A 309 -12.49 -22.99 19.16
CA ALA A 309 -12.93 -21.64 19.53
C ALA A 309 -12.51 -20.61 18.49
N LYS A 310 -13.41 -19.67 18.22
CA LYS A 310 -13.11 -18.40 17.53
C LYS A 310 -12.84 -17.37 18.62
N LEU A 311 -11.59 -16.98 18.79
CA LEU A 311 -11.14 -16.04 19.82
C LEU A 311 -10.90 -14.67 19.22
N ALA A 312 -11.20 -13.63 19.99
CA ALA A 312 -10.95 -12.24 19.59
C ALA A 312 -9.65 -11.72 20.23
N TYR A 313 -8.90 -10.89 19.49
CA TYR A 313 -7.66 -10.29 19.97
C TYR A 313 -7.83 -9.57 21.32
N ASP A 314 -8.88 -8.76 21.46
CA ASP A 314 -9.11 -7.98 22.67
C ASP A 314 -9.44 -8.86 23.88
N ASP A 315 -10.28 -9.86 23.68
CA ASP A 315 -10.68 -10.79 24.75
C ASP A 315 -9.47 -11.58 25.27
N VAL A 316 -8.67 -12.15 24.36
CA VAL A 316 -7.47 -12.92 24.73
C VAL A 316 -6.44 -12.02 25.40
N SER A 317 -6.23 -10.82 24.87
CA SER A 317 -5.30 -9.85 25.46
C SER A 317 -5.74 -9.41 26.85
N ASP A 318 -7.02 -9.11 27.05
CA ASP A 318 -7.60 -8.76 28.34
C ASP A 318 -7.39 -9.87 29.36
N TRP A 319 -7.67 -11.11 28.98
CA TRP A 319 -7.49 -12.26 29.88
C TRP A 319 -6.03 -12.47 30.29
N LEU A 320 -5.10 -12.36 29.34
CA LEU A 320 -3.67 -12.50 29.61
C LEU A 320 -3.11 -11.35 30.47
N GLU A 321 -3.69 -10.16 30.37
CA GLU A 321 -3.31 -8.98 31.13
C GLU A 321 -4.08 -8.86 32.46
N GLY A 322 -4.99 -9.77 32.77
CA GLY A 322 -5.81 -9.74 33.97
C GLY A 322 -6.86 -8.62 33.98
N ARG A 323 -7.37 -8.22 32.81
CA ARG A 323 -8.37 -7.18 32.63
C ARG A 323 -9.69 -7.76 32.14
N GLY A 324 -10.78 -7.04 32.40
CA GLY A 324 -12.10 -7.41 31.91
C GLY A 324 -12.69 -8.67 32.55
N SER A 325 -13.81 -9.12 32.01
CA SER A 325 -14.60 -10.25 32.54
C SER A 325 -14.58 -11.49 31.65
N TRP A 326 -14.01 -11.40 30.44
CA TRP A 326 -13.96 -12.52 29.54
C TRP A 326 -13.09 -13.66 30.07
N GLN A 327 -13.58 -14.88 29.93
CA GLN A 327 -12.86 -16.11 30.31
C GLN A 327 -12.91 -17.10 29.15
N PRO A 328 -11.85 -17.90 28.94
CA PRO A 328 -11.91 -19.02 28.00
C PRO A 328 -13.03 -20.01 28.37
N ASN A 329 -13.67 -20.57 27.35
CA ASN A 329 -14.82 -21.49 27.55
C ASN A 329 -14.45 -22.81 28.22
N SER A 330 -13.19 -23.20 28.19
CA SER A 330 -12.71 -24.45 28.78
C SER A 330 -11.28 -24.30 29.26
N GLU A 331 -10.88 -25.21 30.15
CA GLU A 331 -9.49 -25.30 30.63
C GLU A 331 -8.53 -25.64 29.47
N ALA A 332 -8.95 -26.46 28.53
CA ALA A 332 -8.16 -26.81 27.35
C ALA A 332 -7.85 -25.59 26.49
N ILE A 333 -8.80 -24.70 26.26
CA ILE A 333 -8.59 -23.44 25.52
C ILE A 333 -7.70 -22.49 26.33
N ALA A 334 -7.92 -22.37 27.64
CA ALA A 334 -7.06 -21.57 28.52
C ALA A 334 -5.59 -22.03 28.46
N GLN A 335 -5.36 -23.35 28.46
CA GLN A 335 -4.04 -23.93 28.31
C GLN A 335 -3.43 -23.60 26.94
N GLN A 336 -4.20 -23.68 25.86
CA GLN A 336 -3.71 -23.30 24.53
C GLN A 336 -3.29 -21.83 24.47
N ILE A 337 -4.08 -20.91 25.01
CA ILE A 337 -3.72 -19.49 25.05
C ILE A 337 -2.40 -19.30 25.82
N THR A 338 -2.23 -19.98 26.95
CA THR A 338 -1.01 -19.89 27.76
C THR A 338 0.21 -20.44 27.00
N LEU A 339 0.09 -21.58 26.33
CA LEU A 339 1.16 -22.16 25.53
C LEU A 339 1.51 -21.28 24.31
N LEU A 340 0.51 -20.71 23.65
CA LEU A 340 0.71 -19.80 22.52
C LEU A 340 1.39 -18.49 22.96
N LYS A 341 1.11 -18.00 24.15
CA LYS A 341 1.86 -16.90 24.75
C LYS A 341 3.34 -17.26 24.92
N ASP A 342 3.65 -18.47 25.38
CA ASP A 342 5.03 -18.95 25.54
C ASP A 342 5.74 -19.06 24.17
N VAL A 343 5.05 -19.56 23.15
CA VAL A 343 5.54 -19.55 21.77
C VAL A 343 5.89 -18.14 21.32
N CYS A 344 4.97 -17.18 21.51
CA CYS A 344 5.16 -15.78 21.18
C CYS A 344 6.40 -15.20 21.88
N GLN A 345 6.54 -15.42 23.17
CA GLN A 345 7.66 -14.92 23.95
C GLN A 345 8.99 -15.46 23.43
N ARG A 346 9.11 -16.77 23.24
CA ARG A 346 10.34 -17.40 22.71
C ARG A 346 10.71 -16.88 21.33
N ARG A 347 9.73 -16.78 20.43
CA ARG A 347 9.98 -16.30 19.06
C ARG A 347 10.30 -14.82 19.01
N SER A 348 9.63 -14.01 19.80
CA SER A 348 9.90 -12.58 19.90
C SER A 348 11.31 -12.31 20.42
N GLU A 349 11.73 -12.98 21.48
CA GLU A 349 13.08 -12.88 22.02
C GLU A 349 14.14 -13.32 21.03
N TRP A 350 13.90 -14.43 20.32
CA TRP A 350 14.79 -14.90 19.25
C TRP A 350 14.94 -13.86 18.15
N ARG A 351 13.83 -13.27 17.70
CA ARG A 351 13.84 -12.24 16.65
C ARG A 351 14.53 -10.95 17.10
N GLN A 352 14.35 -10.55 18.33
CA GLN A 352 15.05 -9.39 18.89
C GLN A 352 16.57 -9.57 18.88
N THR A 353 17.05 -10.78 19.08
CA THR A 353 18.48 -11.12 19.12
C THR A 353 19.05 -11.39 17.73
N HIS A 354 18.36 -12.14 16.89
CA HIS A 354 18.88 -12.69 15.62
C HIS A 354 18.25 -12.07 14.36
N ALA A 355 17.17 -11.33 14.51
CA ALA A 355 16.44 -10.73 13.41
C ALA A 355 16.08 -9.27 13.74
N LEU A 356 14.92 -8.79 13.32
CA LEU A 356 14.43 -7.45 13.64
C LEU A 356 12.99 -7.52 14.13
N VAL A 357 12.73 -6.80 15.22
CA VAL A 357 11.40 -6.52 15.75
C VAL A 357 11.25 -5.01 15.89
N PHE A 358 10.24 -4.46 15.25
CA PHE A 358 9.97 -3.02 15.28
C PHE A 358 8.97 -2.67 16.38
N LYS A 359 9.00 -1.40 16.79
CA LYS A 359 7.98 -0.84 17.68
C LYS A 359 6.63 -0.89 16.99
N ASP A 360 5.62 -1.29 17.74
CA ASP A 360 4.24 -1.31 17.24
C ASP A 360 3.75 0.11 16.95
N ARG A 361 3.01 0.23 15.86
CA ARG A 361 2.24 1.43 15.53
C ARG A 361 0.76 1.08 15.58
N PRO A 362 -0.10 1.97 16.07
CA PRO A 362 -1.53 1.71 16.07
C PRO A 362 -2.07 1.63 14.64
N ASP A 363 -3.03 0.74 14.43
CA ASP A 363 -3.87 0.71 13.25
C ASP A 363 -5.07 1.63 13.49
N TYR A 364 -5.54 2.32 12.45
CA TYR A 364 -6.69 3.22 12.54
C TYR A 364 -7.90 2.58 11.87
N ARG A 365 -8.95 2.39 12.64
CA ARG A 365 -10.21 1.81 12.15
C ARG A 365 -11.27 2.89 11.99
N PHE A 366 -11.85 2.97 10.79
CA PHE A 366 -12.99 3.84 10.52
C PHE A 366 -14.27 3.18 11.01
N VAL A 367 -14.99 3.86 11.87
CA VAL A 367 -16.34 3.49 12.28
C VAL A 367 -17.32 4.22 11.38
N LEU A 368 -17.99 3.48 10.50
CA LEU A 368 -18.90 4.03 9.51
C LEU A 368 -20.35 3.82 9.89
N GLY A 369 -21.20 4.79 9.57
CA GLY A 369 -22.63 4.67 9.62
C GLY A 369 -23.19 3.95 8.38
N GLU A 370 -24.49 3.72 8.35
CA GLU A 370 -25.19 3.01 7.27
C GLU A 370 -25.07 3.68 5.90
N LYS A 371 -24.86 4.99 5.89
CA LYS A 371 -24.66 5.79 4.68
C LYS A 371 -23.20 6.08 4.37
N GLY A 372 -22.27 5.33 4.96
CA GLY A 372 -20.85 5.55 4.76
C GLY A 372 -20.28 6.80 5.41
N GLU A 373 -21.05 7.49 6.26
CA GLU A 373 -20.57 8.59 7.07
C GLU A 373 -19.58 8.11 8.14
N VAL A 374 -18.55 8.90 8.40
CA VAL A 374 -17.54 8.58 9.41
C VAL A 374 -18.06 9.00 10.77
N LEU A 375 -18.43 8.03 11.62
CA LEU A 375 -18.89 8.28 12.99
C LEU A 375 -17.71 8.51 13.93
N ASP A 376 -16.63 7.76 13.74
CA ASP A 376 -15.41 7.86 14.55
C ASP A 376 -14.24 7.23 13.81
N ILE A 377 -13.02 7.53 14.24
CA ILE A 377 -11.79 6.86 13.82
C ILE A 377 -11.03 6.46 15.06
N VAL A 378 -10.89 5.15 15.27
CA VAL A 378 -10.32 4.58 16.49
C VAL A 378 -8.89 4.10 16.23
N ALA A 379 -7.96 4.56 17.04
CA ALA A 379 -6.62 4.01 17.09
C ALA A 379 -6.63 2.68 17.86
N GLU A 380 -6.32 1.59 17.18
CA GLU A 380 -6.27 0.25 17.77
C GLU A 380 -4.81 -0.13 18.03
N PRO A 381 -4.38 -0.23 19.30
CA PRO A 381 -3.03 -0.66 19.61
C PRO A 381 -2.88 -2.16 19.31
N ARG A 382 -1.69 -2.56 18.88
CA ARG A 382 -1.33 -3.97 18.78
C ARG A 382 -1.01 -4.49 20.17
N ARG A 383 -1.75 -5.53 20.58
CA ARG A 383 -1.67 -6.11 21.92
C ARG A 383 -1.03 -7.50 21.86
N ILE A 384 -0.91 -8.16 23.01
CA ILE A 384 -0.25 -9.47 23.12
C ILE A 384 -0.88 -10.52 22.21
N ALA A 385 -2.21 -10.57 22.05
CA ALA A 385 -2.85 -11.54 21.17
C ALA A 385 -2.52 -11.32 19.70
N ASN A 386 -2.40 -10.06 19.25
CA ASN A 386 -1.94 -9.74 17.91
C ASN A 386 -0.52 -10.27 17.66
N ARG A 387 0.36 -10.14 18.64
CA ARG A 387 1.75 -10.63 18.58
C ARG A 387 1.84 -12.16 18.60
N ILE A 388 0.97 -12.83 19.33
CA ILE A 388 0.89 -14.30 19.35
C ILE A 388 0.66 -14.82 17.92
N VAL A 389 -0.31 -14.27 17.21
CA VAL A 389 -0.60 -14.67 15.83
C VAL A 389 0.54 -14.29 14.89
N GLU A 390 1.03 -13.04 14.98
CA GLU A 390 2.12 -12.56 14.14
C GLU A 390 3.37 -13.41 14.26
N GLU A 391 3.83 -13.70 15.48
CA GLU A 391 5.03 -14.51 15.71
C GLU A 391 4.85 -15.94 15.20
N SER A 392 3.68 -16.51 15.38
CA SER A 392 3.34 -17.85 14.87
C SER A 392 3.35 -17.88 13.33
N MET A 393 2.80 -16.85 12.68
CA MET A 393 2.76 -16.75 11.22
C MET A 393 4.16 -16.51 10.64
N ILE A 394 4.95 -15.63 11.24
CA ILE A 394 6.35 -15.40 10.81
C ILE A 394 7.15 -16.69 10.91
N ALA A 395 7.03 -17.43 12.03
CA ALA A 395 7.70 -18.71 12.19
C ALA A 395 7.29 -19.73 11.10
N ALA A 396 6.00 -19.85 10.83
CA ALA A 396 5.48 -20.74 9.78
C ALA A 396 5.95 -20.34 8.37
N ASN A 397 6.06 -19.05 8.09
CA ASN A 397 6.56 -18.53 6.82
C ASN A 397 8.07 -18.73 6.66
N ILE A 398 8.83 -18.66 7.73
CA ILE A 398 10.27 -19.05 7.74
C ILE A 398 10.40 -20.52 7.36
N CYS A 399 9.56 -21.39 7.94
CA CYS A 399 9.57 -22.82 7.63
C CYS A 399 9.27 -23.09 6.15
N ALA A 400 8.29 -22.41 5.57
CA ALA A 400 7.97 -22.53 4.14
C ALA A 400 9.14 -22.05 3.27
N ALA A 401 9.74 -20.92 3.60
CA ALA A 401 10.89 -20.37 2.88
C ALA A 401 12.06 -21.38 2.82
N ARG A 402 12.35 -22.06 3.94
CA ARG A 402 13.40 -23.07 4.02
C ARG A 402 13.08 -24.29 3.16
N ILE A 403 11.88 -24.85 3.29
CA ILE A 403 11.53 -26.09 2.58
C ILE A 403 11.41 -25.86 1.06
N LEU A 404 10.85 -24.74 0.63
CA LEU A 404 10.77 -24.39 -0.79
C LEU A 404 12.16 -24.23 -1.41
N ARG A 405 13.05 -23.53 -0.72
CA ARG A 405 14.45 -23.37 -1.15
C ARG A 405 15.16 -24.73 -1.26
N ASP A 406 15.09 -25.54 -0.21
CA ASP A 406 15.87 -26.78 -0.09
C ASP A 406 15.34 -27.90 -0.99
N LYS A 407 14.03 -27.97 -1.20
CA LYS A 407 13.38 -29.03 -1.99
C LYS A 407 13.16 -28.67 -3.46
N LEU A 408 12.85 -27.41 -3.78
CA LEU A 408 12.53 -26.97 -5.13
C LEU A 408 13.54 -25.97 -5.69
N GLY A 409 14.14 -25.13 -4.86
CA GLY A 409 15.01 -24.04 -5.29
C GLY A 409 14.24 -22.81 -5.83
N PHE A 410 12.93 -22.78 -5.71
CA PHE A 410 12.07 -21.68 -6.12
C PHE A 410 10.78 -21.65 -5.27
N GLY A 411 10.06 -20.55 -5.35
CA GLY A 411 8.78 -20.35 -4.69
C GLY A 411 8.27 -18.94 -4.96
N VAL A 412 7.32 -18.47 -4.18
CA VAL A 412 6.94 -17.05 -4.14
C VAL A 412 7.50 -16.46 -2.86
N TYR A 413 8.58 -15.70 -2.99
CA TYR A 413 9.34 -15.12 -1.89
C TYR A 413 9.07 -13.62 -1.77
N ASN A 414 9.06 -13.12 -0.55
CA ASN A 414 9.15 -11.69 -0.25
C ASN A 414 10.62 -11.36 -0.01
N VAL A 415 11.22 -10.58 -0.90
CA VAL A 415 12.65 -10.29 -0.92
C VAL A 415 12.87 -8.80 -0.65
N HIS A 416 13.77 -8.51 0.28
CA HIS A 416 14.25 -7.17 0.58
C HIS A 416 15.75 -7.24 0.84
N THR A 417 16.52 -6.49 0.05
CA THR A 417 18.00 -6.58 0.06
C THR A 417 18.70 -5.51 0.90
N GLY A 418 17.94 -4.72 1.64
CA GLY A 418 18.46 -3.67 2.51
C GLY A 418 18.83 -2.40 1.75
N PHE A 419 20.02 -1.86 1.99
CA PHE A 419 20.45 -0.63 1.34
C PHE A 419 20.88 -0.87 -0.10
N ASP A 420 20.57 0.10 -0.97
CA ASP A 420 21.11 0.13 -2.31
C ASP A 420 22.64 0.36 -2.24
N PRO A 421 23.47 -0.50 -2.85
CA PRO A 421 24.92 -0.35 -2.83
C PRO A 421 25.42 1.01 -3.34
N ALA A 422 24.68 1.63 -4.26
CA ALA A 422 25.01 2.95 -4.79
C ALA A 422 24.90 4.09 -3.75
N ASN A 423 24.17 3.88 -2.68
CA ASN A 423 23.85 4.91 -1.68
C ASN A 423 24.61 4.73 -0.35
N THR A 424 25.43 3.69 -0.21
CA THR A 424 26.07 3.38 1.09
C THR A 424 27.04 4.43 1.58
N GLU A 425 27.77 5.11 0.68
CA GLU A 425 28.67 6.19 1.06
C GLU A 425 27.90 7.41 1.56
N GLN A 426 26.78 7.76 0.92
CA GLN A 426 25.90 8.84 1.36
C GLN A 426 25.25 8.51 2.72
N LEU A 427 24.85 7.26 2.90
CA LEU A 427 24.33 6.76 4.16
C LEU A 427 25.34 6.92 5.29
N ALA A 428 26.58 6.45 5.07
CA ALA A 428 27.64 6.54 6.06
C ALA A 428 27.98 8.00 6.41
N ALA A 429 28.00 8.89 5.42
CA ALA A 429 28.23 10.32 5.62
C ALA A 429 27.12 10.97 6.44
N LEU A 430 25.85 10.66 6.17
CA LEU A 430 24.71 11.15 6.95
C LEU A 430 24.79 10.69 8.41
N LEU A 431 25.02 9.41 8.64
CA LEU A 431 25.12 8.86 9.99
C LEU A 431 26.29 9.44 10.78
N LYS A 432 27.43 9.69 10.12
CA LYS A 432 28.60 10.30 10.73
C LYS A 432 28.31 11.71 11.28
N THR A 433 27.47 12.50 10.59
CA THR A 433 27.05 13.82 11.06
C THR A 433 26.25 13.76 12.38
N HIS A 434 25.74 12.60 12.72
CA HIS A 434 24.98 12.33 13.95
C HIS A 434 25.73 11.38 14.93
N ASP A 435 27.07 11.31 14.80
CA ASP A 435 27.95 10.48 15.65
C ASP A 435 27.68 8.97 15.58
N VAL A 436 27.09 8.49 14.49
CA VAL A 436 26.92 7.06 14.20
C VAL A 436 27.89 6.67 13.08
N HIS A 437 28.83 5.78 13.41
CA HIS A 437 29.87 5.33 12.49
C HIS A 437 29.59 3.93 11.98
N VAL A 438 29.50 3.77 10.67
CA VAL A 438 29.27 2.49 9.98
C VAL A 438 30.29 2.28 8.87
N ASP A 439 30.61 1.02 8.63
CA ASP A 439 31.37 0.62 7.45
C ASP A 439 30.39 0.45 6.26
N PRO A 440 30.61 1.17 5.12
CA PRO A 440 29.71 1.10 3.97
C PRO A 440 29.55 -0.30 3.38
N THR A 441 30.53 -1.19 3.56
CA THR A 441 30.46 -2.57 3.07
C THR A 441 29.77 -3.51 4.05
N GLU A 442 29.96 -3.32 5.34
CA GLU A 442 29.35 -4.14 6.40
C GLU A 442 27.83 -3.96 6.45
N VAL A 443 27.32 -2.75 6.23
CA VAL A 443 25.87 -2.49 6.25
C VAL A 443 25.10 -3.13 5.08
N LEU A 444 25.80 -3.62 4.05
CA LEU A 444 25.22 -4.40 2.96
C LEU A 444 24.99 -5.86 3.33
N THR A 445 25.60 -6.34 4.41
CA THR A 445 25.34 -7.67 4.94
C THR A 445 24.09 -7.69 5.80
N LEU A 446 23.40 -8.83 5.90
CA LEU A 446 22.23 -8.96 6.76
C LEU A 446 22.57 -8.64 8.23
N GLU A 447 23.68 -9.18 8.72
CA GLU A 447 24.15 -8.94 10.09
C GLU A 447 24.43 -7.46 10.38
N GLY A 448 25.16 -6.80 9.49
CA GLY A 448 25.48 -5.38 9.61
C GLY A 448 24.26 -4.48 9.49
N PHE A 449 23.33 -4.81 8.61
CA PHE A 449 22.04 -4.12 8.48
C PHE A 449 21.22 -4.24 9.77
N CYS A 450 21.09 -5.43 10.31
CA CYS A 450 20.35 -5.66 11.54
C CYS A 450 20.99 -4.93 12.74
N LYS A 451 22.30 -4.97 12.85
CA LYS A 451 23.05 -4.27 13.90
C LYS A 451 22.79 -2.76 13.86
N LEU A 452 22.88 -2.15 12.69
CA LEU A 452 22.58 -0.74 12.52
C LEU A 452 21.13 -0.41 12.89
N ARG A 453 20.16 -1.20 12.39
CA ARG A 453 18.75 -0.95 12.67
C ARG A 453 18.42 -1.05 14.16
N ARG A 454 19.01 -2.01 14.88
CA ARG A 454 18.85 -2.13 16.33
C ARG A 454 19.47 -0.93 17.07
N GLU A 455 20.64 -0.48 16.65
CA GLU A 455 21.30 0.69 17.23
C GLU A 455 20.44 1.95 17.05
N LEU A 456 19.86 2.15 15.87
CA LEU A 456 18.99 3.30 15.60
C LEU A 456 17.64 3.19 16.33
N ASP A 457 17.10 2.00 16.51
CA ASP A 457 15.86 1.78 17.28
C ASP A 457 16.04 2.08 18.77
N ALA A 458 17.25 1.96 19.30
CA ALA A 458 17.61 2.33 20.68
C ALA A 458 17.79 3.84 20.87
N GLN A 459 17.81 4.64 19.83
CA GLN A 459 17.90 6.11 19.92
C GLN A 459 16.64 6.71 20.58
N PRO A 460 16.75 7.88 21.23
CA PRO A 460 15.59 8.53 21.88
C PRO A 460 14.44 8.85 20.91
N THR A 461 14.76 9.11 19.66
CA THR A 461 13.77 9.40 18.60
C THR A 461 14.04 8.54 17.39
N GLY A 462 13.01 8.31 16.56
CA GLY A 462 13.11 7.61 15.29
C GLY A 462 13.66 8.46 14.13
N PHE A 463 14.26 9.62 14.41
CA PHE A 463 14.72 10.54 13.37
C PHE A 463 15.72 9.92 12.40
N LEU A 464 16.82 9.37 12.90
CA LEU A 464 17.85 8.74 12.06
C LEU A 464 17.30 7.53 11.30
N ASP A 465 16.52 6.69 11.95
CA ASP A 465 15.87 5.55 11.31
C ASP A 465 14.97 5.98 10.14
N SER A 466 14.22 7.08 10.31
CA SER A 466 13.39 7.64 9.24
C SER A 466 14.22 8.18 8.07
N ARG A 467 15.38 8.78 8.37
CA ARG A 467 16.27 9.36 7.34
C ARG A 467 16.96 8.30 6.50
N ILE A 468 17.35 7.17 7.06
CA ILE A 468 18.04 6.10 6.33
C ILE A 468 17.10 5.27 5.45
N ARG A 469 15.79 5.32 5.65
CA ARG A 469 14.82 4.56 4.85
C ARG A 469 14.91 4.86 3.36
N ARG A 470 15.19 6.10 2.99
CA ARG A 470 15.34 6.53 1.59
C ARG A 470 16.51 5.86 0.85
N PHE A 471 17.47 5.31 1.58
CA PHE A 471 18.63 4.61 1.02
C PHE A 471 18.39 3.10 0.86
N GLN A 472 17.24 2.62 1.32
CA GLN A 472 16.89 1.20 1.20
C GLN A 472 16.28 0.89 -0.16
N SER A 473 16.51 -0.33 -0.62
CA SER A 473 15.83 -0.91 -1.77
C SER A 473 14.37 -1.20 -1.43
N PHE A 474 13.52 -1.28 -2.45
CA PHE A 474 12.13 -1.68 -2.28
C PHE A 474 12.02 -3.20 -2.08
N ALA A 475 11.01 -3.62 -1.30
CA ALA A 475 10.65 -5.02 -1.20
C ALA A 475 10.05 -5.52 -2.52
N GLU A 476 10.41 -6.74 -2.91
CA GLU A 476 9.99 -7.36 -4.16
C GLU A 476 9.33 -8.72 -3.90
N ILE A 477 8.45 -9.12 -4.81
CA ILE A 477 7.92 -10.48 -4.89
C ILE A 477 8.75 -11.21 -5.94
N SER A 478 9.42 -12.30 -5.56
CA SER A 478 10.36 -13.02 -6.42
C SER A 478 10.09 -14.51 -6.44
N THR A 479 10.31 -15.15 -7.59
CA THR A 479 10.31 -16.61 -7.70
C THR A 479 11.62 -17.25 -7.26
N GLU A 480 12.69 -16.45 -7.15
CA GLU A 480 13.98 -16.88 -6.60
C GLU A 480 14.01 -16.69 -5.07
N PRO A 481 14.57 -17.65 -4.33
CA PRO A 481 14.85 -17.47 -2.90
C PRO A 481 15.76 -16.27 -2.66
N GLY A 482 15.45 -15.50 -1.65
CA GLY A 482 16.25 -14.33 -1.26
C GLY A 482 15.97 -13.90 0.16
N PRO A 483 16.82 -13.02 0.72
CA PRO A 483 16.66 -12.53 2.08
C PRO A 483 15.54 -11.50 2.20
N HIS A 484 15.07 -11.32 3.43
CA HIS A 484 14.19 -10.20 3.78
C HIS A 484 14.85 -9.35 4.87
N PHE A 485 15.67 -8.40 4.47
CA PHE A 485 16.43 -7.56 5.41
C PHE A 485 15.52 -6.75 6.34
N GLY A 486 14.39 -6.26 5.83
CA GLY A 486 13.41 -5.53 6.64
C GLY A 486 12.87 -6.32 7.83
N LEU A 487 12.83 -7.64 7.75
CA LEU A 487 12.51 -8.53 8.88
C LEU A 487 13.76 -9.11 9.55
N GLY A 488 14.95 -8.87 9.01
CA GLY A 488 16.20 -9.43 9.50
C GLY A 488 16.32 -10.94 9.27
N LEU A 489 15.73 -11.46 8.19
CA LEU A 489 15.64 -12.89 7.91
C LEU A 489 16.41 -13.27 6.65
N GLU A 490 17.00 -14.47 6.65
CA GLU A 490 17.75 -15.02 5.51
C GLU A 490 16.85 -15.40 4.33
N ALA A 491 15.59 -15.75 4.60
CA ALA A 491 14.59 -16.08 3.60
C ALA A 491 13.19 -15.93 4.18
N TYR A 492 12.23 -15.48 3.37
CA TYR A 492 10.85 -15.31 3.78
C TYR A 492 9.90 -15.58 2.62
N ALA A 493 8.98 -16.53 2.80
CA ALA A 493 7.96 -16.87 1.81
C ALA A 493 6.63 -17.08 2.54
N THR A 494 5.58 -16.38 2.10
CA THR A 494 4.28 -16.47 2.77
C THR A 494 3.42 -17.58 2.19
N TRP A 495 2.71 -18.27 3.06
CA TRP A 495 1.71 -19.30 2.73
C TRP A 495 0.51 -19.28 3.68
N THR A 496 0.54 -18.40 4.66
CA THR A 496 -0.39 -18.39 5.79
C THR A 496 -1.68 -17.60 5.52
N SER A 497 -1.81 -16.97 4.34
CA SER A 497 -2.97 -16.16 3.97
C SER A 497 -3.51 -16.47 2.58
N PRO A 498 -3.82 -17.74 2.25
CA PRO A 498 -4.20 -18.14 0.88
C PRO A 498 -5.61 -17.69 0.48
N ILE A 499 -6.49 -17.37 1.43
CA ILE A 499 -7.82 -16.82 1.15
C ILE A 499 -7.74 -15.42 0.54
N ARG A 500 -6.72 -14.65 0.95
CA ARG A 500 -6.56 -13.23 0.59
C ARG A 500 -5.32 -12.88 -0.21
N LYS A 501 -4.44 -13.84 -0.51
CA LYS A 501 -3.22 -13.66 -1.28
C LYS A 501 -3.00 -14.80 -2.26
N TYR A 502 -2.95 -14.49 -3.54
CA TYR A 502 -2.74 -15.50 -4.58
C TYR A 502 -1.34 -16.12 -4.54
N GLY A 503 -0.32 -15.35 -4.18
CA GLY A 503 1.03 -15.88 -3.99
C GLY A 503 1.09 -16.98 -2.94
N ASP A 504 0.28 -16.89 -1.90
CA ASP A 504 0.16 -17.92 -0.87
C ASP A 504 -0.53 -19.18 -1.42
N MET A 505 -1.52 -19.03 -2.31
CA MET A 505 -2.10 -20.16 -3.04
C MET A 505 -1.07 -20.88 -3.92
N ILE A 506 -0.20 -20.13 -4.59
CA ILE A 506 0.90 -20.70 -5.38
C ILE A 506 1.81 -21.52 -4.46
N ASN A 507 2.25 -20.96 -3.34
CA ASN A 507 3.09 -21.67 -2.38
C ASN A 507 2.41 -22.91 -1.80
N HIS A 508 1.09 -22.89 -1.57
CA HIS A 508 0.33 -24.08 -1.19
C HIS A 508 0.46 -25.21 -2.21
N ARG A 509 0.31 -24.89 -3.48
CA ARG A 509 0.47 -25.90 -4.56
C ARG A 509 1.89 -26.45 -4.63
N LEU A 510 2.90 -25.60 -4.43
CA LEU A 510 4.30 -26.02 -4.37
C LEU A 510 4.57 -26.91 -3.15
N LEU A 511 4.08 -26.54 -1.98
CA LEU A 511 4.20 -27.34 -0.75
C LEU A 511 3.50 -28.70 -0.88
N LYS A 512 2.31 -28.73 -1.50
CA LYS A 512 1.59 -29.98 -1.77
C LYS A 512 2.36 -30.90 -2.72
N ALA A 513 3.02 -30.34 -3.74
CA ALA A 513 3.89 -31.12 -4.62
C ALA A 513 5.08 -31.75 -3.86
N ILE A 514 5.70 -31.00 -2.94
CA ILE A 514 6.75 -31.51 -2.07
C ILE A 514 6.21 -32.67 -1.19
N ILE A 515 5.03 -32.49 -0.59
CA ILE A 515 4.38 -33.52 0.26
C ILE A 515 4.14 -34.82 -0.53
N LYS A 516 3.70 -34.70 -1.78
CA LYS A 516 3.42 -35.83 -2.66
C LYS A 516 4.68 -36.44 -3.30
N GLY A 517 5.83 -35.75 -3.23
CA GLY A 517 7.03 -36.15 -3.92
C GLY A 517 6.95 -35.99 -5.44
N GLU A 518 6.12 -35.08 -5.92
CA GLU A 518 5.91 -34.80 -7.34
C GLU A 518 6.78 -33.64 -7.82
N THR A 519 7.10 -33.66 -9.12
CA THR A 519 7.72 -32.51 -9.78
C THR A 519 6.67 -31.45 -10.09
N ILE A 520 7.03 -30.18 -9.93
CA ILE A 520 6.15 -29.06 -10.26
C ILE A 520 6.96 -27.98 -10.99
N ALA A 521 6.32 -27.30 -11.93
CA ALA A 521 6.95 -26.22 -12.66
C ALA A 521 7.14 -24.98 -11.76
N ARG A 522 8.25 -24.27 -12.01
CA ARG A 522 8.52 -22.97 -11.40
C ARG A 522 7.42 -21.99 -11.79
N PRO A 523 6.91 -21.14 -10.86
CA PRO A 523 5.99 -20.06 -11.20
C PRO A 523 6.61 -19.09 -12.21
N GLN A 524 5.78 -18.57 -13.12
CA GLN A 524 6.22 -17.62 -14.12
C GLN A 524 6.44 -16.23 -13.52
N ASP A 525 7.42 -15.48 -14.03
CA ASP A 525 7.74 -14.14 -13.55
C ASP A 525 6.60 -13.14 -13.78
N GLU A 526 5.76 -13.34 -14.80
CA GLU A 526 4.57 -12.54 -15.07
C GLU A 526 3.58 -12.55 -13.89
N ALA A 527 3.49 -13.65 -13.17
CA ALA A 527 2.63 -13.75 -11.99
C ALA A 527 3.10 -12.83 -10.86
N THR A 528 4.42 -12.73 -10.63
CA THR A 528 4.98 -11.83 -9.62
C THR A 528 4.83 -10.36 -10.00
N VAL A 529 4.97 -10.04 -11.29
CA VAL A 529 4.74 -8.68 -11.81
C VAL A 529 3.28 -8.27 -11.62
N GLN A 530 2.34 -9.14 -11.94
CA GLN A 530 0.90 -8.91 -11.74
C GLN A 530 0.56 -8.69 -10.26
N MET A 531 1.10 -9.51 -9.38
CA MET A 531 0.89 -9.36 -7.93
C MET A 531 1.45 -8.02 -7.41
N ALA A 532 2.65 -7.64 -7.83
CA ALA A 532 3.26 -6.37 -7.43
C ALA A 532 2.42 -5.16 -7.87
N GLU A 533 1.93 -5.18 -9.11
CA GLU A 533 1.07 -4.12 -9.64
C GLU A 533 -0.27 -4.03 -8.89
N ARG A 534 -0.94 -5.16 -8.65
CA ARG A 534 -2.21 -5.16 -7.91
C ARG A 534 -2.02 -4.71 -6.46
N ARG A 535 -0.93 -5.09 -5.81
CA ARG A 535 -0.59 -4.60 -4.46
C ARG A 535 -0.45 -3.08 -4.44
N ARG A 536 0.24 -2.52 -5.43
CA ARG A 536 0.39 -1.07 -5.59
C ARG A 536 -0.96 -0.37 -5.77
N LEU A 537 -1.79 -0.86 -6.69
CA LEU A 537 -3.13 -0.30 -6.97
C LEU A 537 -4.05 -0.37 -5.76
N ASN A 538 -4.06 -1.51 -5.05
CA ASN A 538 -4.88 -1.68 -3.85
C ASN A 538 -4.46 -0.71 -2.73
N ARG A 539 -3.17 -0.49 -2.54
CA ARG A 539 -2.65 0.50 -1.56
C ARG A 539 -3.03 1.94 -1.93
N MET A 540 -2.96 2.27 -3.22
CA MET A 540 -3.39 3.59 -3.70
C MET A 540 -4.90 3.78 -3.48
N ALA A 541 -5.70 2.77 -3.76
CA ALA A 541 -7.15 2.82 -3.55
C ALA A 541 -7.50 2.98 -2.06
N GLU A 542 -6.87 2.23 -1.18
CA GLU A 542 -7.07 2.35 0.28
C GLU A 542 -6.78 3.77 0.75
N ARG A 543 -5.65 4.34 0.32
CA ARG A 543 -5.26 5.71 0.67
C ARG A 543 -6.23 6.75 0.11
N ASP A 544 -6.65 6.61 -1.15
CA ASP A 544 -7.57 7.56 -1.77
C ASP A 544 -8.94 7.58 -1.06
N VAL A 545 -9.48 6.41 -0.72
CA VAL A 545 -10.73 6.33 0.07
C VAL A 545 -10.52 6.95 1.45
N ALA A 546 -9.43 6.64 2.12
CA ALA A 546 -9.12 7.21 3.42
C ALA A 546 -9.04 8.74 3.38
N ASP A 547 -8.43 9.32 2.35
CA ASP A 547 -8.36 10.78 2.17
C ASP A 547 -9.75 11.42 2.07
N TRP A 548 -10.66 10.82 1.31
CA TRP A 548 -12.06 11.25 1.26
C TRP A 548 -12.72 11.25 2.63
N LEU A 549 -12.54 10.17 3.37
CA LEU A 549 -13.17 9.98 4.69
C LEU A 549 -12.57 10.91 5.74
N TYR A 550 -11.25 11.11 5.73
CA TYR A 550 -10.60 12.07 6.61
C TYR A 550 -11.05 13.50 6.35
N ALA A 551 -11.17 13.88 5.08
CA ALA A 551 -11.70 15.20 4.72
C ALA A 551 -13.11 15.40 5.25
N ARG A 552 -14.00 14.42 5.10
CA ARG A 552 -15.35 14.44 5.66
C ARG A 552 -15.35 14.53 7.18
N PHE A 553 -14.50 13.75 7.84
CA PHE A 553 -14.42 13.69 9.30
C PHE A 553 -13.91 14.99 9.93
N LEU A 554 -12.95 15.65 9.30
CA LEU A 554 -12.29 16.84 9.83
C LEU A 554 -12.88 18.16 9.31
N ASN A 555 -13.84 18.12 8.41
CA ASN A 555 -14.40 19.31 7.78
C ASN A 555 -15.01 20.29 8.79
N ASP A 556 -15.69 19.82 9.83
CA ASP A 556 -16.28 20.63 10.89
C ASP A 556 -15.24 21.20 11.89
N LYS A 557 -14.02 20.72 11.85
CA LYS A 557 -12.90 21.21 12.68
C LYS A 557 -12.12 22.34 12.02
N ALA A 558 -12.34 22.57 10.73
CA ALA A 558 -11.66 23.63 9.99
C ALA A 558 -11.99 25.02 10.57
N GLY A 559 -10.95 25.81 10.85
CA GLY A 559 -11.10 27.15 11.43
C GLY A 559 -11.46 27.18 12.92
N THR A 560 -11.51 26.03 13.59
CA THR A 560 -11.75 25.93 15.03
C THR A 560 -10.45 25.90 15.83
N ASP A 561 -10.53 26.08 17.14
CA ASP A 561 -9.39 26.02 18.06
C ASP A 561 -9.08 24.59 18.54
N THR A 562 -9.73 23.58 17.96
CA THR A 562 -9.49 22.17 18.33
C THR A 562 -8.05 21.79 18.03
N ARG A 563 -7.33 21.35 19.06
CA ARG A 563 -5.91 20.94 18.95
C ARG A 563 -5.80 19.45 18.72
N PHE A 564 -4.86 19.10 17.83
CA PHE A 564 -4.48 17.72 17.56
C PHE A 564 -2.97 17.58 17.74
N ALA A 565 -2.56 16.53 18.45
CA ALA A 565 -1.17 16.11 18.44
C ALA A 565 -0.83 15.53 17.05
N ALA A 566 0.26 15.97 16.46
CA ALA A 566 0.66 15.59 15.12
C ALA A 566 2.16 15.30 15.03
N GLU A 567 2.49 14.15 14.43
CA GLU A 567 3.87 13.76 14.15
C GLU A 567 4.29 14.31 12.78
N ILE A 568 5.42 14.97 12.73
CA ILE A 568 6.01 15.43 11.47
C ILE A 568 6.56 14.23 10.72
N ILE A 569 6.02 13.96 9.52
CA ILE A 569 6.38 12.77 8.73
C ILE A 569 7.24 13.10 7.52
N ASP A 570 7.21 14.34 7.03
CA ASP A 570 8.00 14.77 5.89
C ASP A 570 8.15 16.28 5.88
N VAL A 571 9.24 16.75 5.26
CA VAL A 571 9.54 18.16 5.03
C VAL A 571 9.83 18.37 3.55
N SER A 572 9.20 19.39 2.96
CA SER A 572 9.44 19.82 1.59
C SER A 572 9.67 21.33 1.54
N ARG A 573 10.07 21.85 0.37
CA ARG A 573 10.20 23.29 0.15
C ARG A 573 8.94 24.09 0.48
N GLY A 574 7.78 23.48 0.27
CA GLY A 574 6.49 24.12 0.47
C GLY A 574 6.00 24.12 1.91
N GLY A 575 6.65 23.37 2.79
CA GLY A 575 6.23 23.20 4.17
C GLY A 575 6.49 21.80 4.71
N MET A 576 5.63 21.32 5.59
CA MET A 576 5.79 19.99 6.16
C MET A 576 4.46 19.23 6.20
N ARG A 577 4.58 17.90 6.11
CA ARG A 577 3.46 16.97 6.27
C ARG A 577 3.48 16.40 7.67
N VAL A 578 2.30 16.33 8.26
CA VAL A 578 2.11 15.79 9.60
C VAL A 578 1.02 14.71 9.58
N ARG A 579 1.14 13.77 10.52
CA ARG A 579 0.11 12.76 10.77
C ARG A 579 -0.50 13.00 12.13
N LEU A 580 -1.81 13.17 12.20
CA LEU A 580 -2.53 13.30 13.45
C LEU A 580 -2.45 11.99 14.24
N VAL A 581 -2.05 12.07 15.50
CA VAL A 581 -1.81 10.89 16.36
C VAL A 581 -3.11 10.14 16.67
N ASP A 582 -4.20 10.87 16.92
CA ASP A 582 -5.46 10.27 17.38
C ASP A 582 -6.20 9.50 16.28
N ASN A 583 -6.08 9.91 15.02
CA ASN A 583 -6.90 9.38 13.93
C ASN A 583 -6.10 8.98 12.68
N GLY A 584 -4.81 9.30 12.62
CA GLY A 584 -3.95 8.94 11.50
C GLY A 584 -4.08 9.82 10.24
N ALA A 585 -4.91 10.87 10.28
CA ALA A 585 -5.07 11.77 9.14
C ALA A 585 -3.77 12.51 8.81
N VAL A 586 -3.48 12.63 7.52
CA VAL A 586 -2.31 13.37 7.04
C VAL A 586 -2.75 14.78 6.66
N ALA A 587 -2.07 15.78 7.19
CA ALA A 587 -2.30 17.18 6.90
C ALA A 587 -1.00 17.84 6.40
N PHE A 588 -1.15 18.91 5.64
CA PHE A 588 -0.04 19.72 5.17
C PHE A 588 -0.03 21.07 5.89
N ILE A 589 1.15 21.48 6.36
CA ILE A 589 1.38 22.79 6.95
C ILE A 589 2.21 23.60 5.94
N PRO A 590 1.59 24.57 5.26
CA PRO A 590 2.32 25.44 4.32
C PRO A 590 3.41 26.26 5.00
N ALA A 591 4.49 26.49 4.30
CA ALA A 591 5.64 27.29 4.79
C ALA A 591 5.22 28.65 5.41
N PRO A 592 4.28 29.42 4.82
CA PRO A 592 3.83 30.66 5.42
C PRO A 592 3.22 30.53 6.82
N PHE A 593 2.71 29.35 7.17
CA PHE A 593 2.16 29.08 8.52
C PHE A 593 3.26 28.71 9.53
N LEU A 594 4.46 28.36 9.05
CA LEU A 594 5.60 28.07 9.90
C LEU A 594 6.33 29.33 10.33
N HIS A 595 6.48 30.29 9.42
CA HIS A 595 7.14 31.59 9.69
C HIS A 595 6.72 32.63 8.66
N ALA A 596 6.48 33.84 9.14
CA ALA A 596 5.98 34.93 8.29
C ALA A 596 7.02 35.48 7.29
N VAL A 597 8.31 35.45 7.66
CA VAL A 597 9.40 35.98 6.84
C VAL A 597 10.06 34.85 6.08
N ARG A 598 9.84 34.83 4.77
CA ARG A 598 10.28 33.73 3.90
C ARG A 598 11.80 33.53 3.91
N ASP A 599 12.58 34.60 3.92
CA ASP A 599 14.04 34.54 3.83
C ASP A 599 14.71 34.01 5.12
N GLU A 600 13.97 33.98 6.23
CA GLU A 600 14.39 33.42 7.51
C GLU A 600 14.06 31.92 7.66
N LEU A 601 13.28 31.37 6.73
CA LEU A 601 12.78 30.01 6.79
C LEU A 601 13.51 29.12 5.78
N VAL A 602 14.04 27.99 6.25
CA VAL A 602 14.64 26.96 5.40
C VAL A 602 13.99 25.63 5.69
N CYS A 603 13.22 25.12 4.73
CA CYS A 603 12.63 23.78 4.76
C CYS A 603 13.52 22.83 3.93
N SER A 604 14.26 21.96 4.60
CA SER A 604 15.18 21.03 3.96
C SER A 604 14.59 19.63 3.86
N GLN A 605 14.24 19.22 2.65
CA GLN A 605 13.82 17.85 2.38
C GLN A 605 14.95 16.85 2.63
N GLU A 606 16.17 17.22 2.26
CA GLU A 606 17.34 16.37 2.43
C GLU A 606 17.62 16.06 3.91
N ASN A 607 17.58 17.07 4.76
CA ASN A 607 17.84 16.92 6.19
C ASN A 607 16.59 16.54 7.01
N GLY A 608 15.39 16.70 6.45
CA GLY A 608 14.14 16.50 7.18
C GLY A 608 13.92 17.50 8.30
N THR A 609 14.38 18.73 8.11
CA THR A 609 14.38 19.80 9.13
C THR A 609 13.79 21.09 8.60
N VAL A 610 13.21 21.87 9.51
CA VAL A 610 12.79 23.25 9.28
C VAL A 610 13.63 24.15 10.18
N GLN A 611 14.34 25.09 9.57
CA GLN A 611 15.14 26.08 10.28
C GLN A 611 14.47 27.45 10.20
N ILE A 612 14.45 28.17 11.31
CA ILE A 612 14.02 29.57 11.40
C ILE A 612 15.20 30.37 11.96
N LYS A 613 15.65 31.38 11.22
CA LYS A 613 16.81 32.19 11.58
C LYS A 613 18.09 31.38 11.86
N GLY A 614 18.26 30.28 11.10
CA GLY A 614 19.41 29.41 11.21
C GLY A 614 19.32 28.32 12.29
N GLU A 615 18.27 28.32 13.11
CA GLU A 615 18.09 27.33 14.16
C GLU A 615 17.03 26.30 13.75
N VAL A 616 17.30 25.01 14.00
CA VAL A 616 16.34 23.93 13.75
C VAL A 616 15.20 24.02 14.76
N VAL A 617 13.98 24.29 14.27
CA VAL A 617 12.76 24.41 15.08
C VAL A 617 11.90 23.14 14.99
N TYR A 618 11.84 22.53 13.81
CA TYR A 618 11.08 21.30 13.56
C TYR A 618 11.94 20.30 12.82
N LYS A 619 11.74 19.04 13.12
CA LYS A 619 12.35 17.92 12.37
C LYS A 619 11.39 16.75 12.27
N VAL A 620 11.58 15.90 11.28
CA VAL A 620 10.83 14.67 11.11
C VAL A 620 10.86 13.85 12.40
N THR A 621 9.74 13.26 12.77
CA THR A 621 9.44 12.52 14.00
C THR A 621 9.08 13.37 15.23
N ASP A 622 9.27 14.68 15.20
CA ASP A 622 8.76 15.56 16.27
C ASP A 622 7.23 15.51 16.33
N VAL A 623 6.69 15.55 17.53
CA VAL A 623 5.25 15.67 17.79
C VAL A 623 4.96 17.10 18.23
N ILE A 624 4.06 17.74 17.51
CA ILE A 624 3.62 19.12 17.79
C ILE A 624 2.10 19.19 17.86
N ASP A 625 1.58 20.22 18.50
CA ASP A 625 0.15 20.51 18.46
C ASP A 625 -0.19 21.38 17.22
N VAL A 626 -1.25 20.98 16.54
CA VAL A 626 -1.76 21.69 15.36
C VAL A 626 -3.26 21.94 15.47
N THR A 627 -3.74 22.95 14.72
CA THR A 627 -5.15 23.16 14.45
C THR A 627 -5.41 23.00 12.96
N ILE A 628 -6.62 22.62 12.59
CA ILE A 628 -7.03 22.51 11.19
C ILE A 628 -7.41 23.89 10.67
N ALA A 629 -6.68 24.41 9.70
CA ALA A 629 -6.94 25.71 9.09
C ALA A 629 -8.03 25.64 8.03
N GLU A 630 -7.96 24.61 7.16
CA GLU A 630 -8.85 24.45 6.01
C GLU A 630 -8.96 22.97 5.64
N VAL A 631 -10.15 22.55 5.24
CA VAL A 631 -10.38 21.27 4.57
C VAL A 631 -10.93 21.54 3.19
N ARG A 632 -10.21 21.11 2.16
CA ARG A 632 -10.63 21.23 0.76
C ARG A 632 -11.30 19.95 0.34
N MET A 633 -12.61 19.93 0.34
CA MET A 633 -13.40 18.71 0.04
C MET A 633 -13.21 18.21 -1.39
N GLU A 634 -13.04 19.13 -2.34
CA GLU A 634 -12.87 18.77 -3.77
C GLU A 634 -11.56 18.01 -4.05
N THR A 635 -10.51 18.35 -3.34
CA THR A 635 -9.19 17.74 -3.48
C THR A 635 -8.83 16.78 -2.34
N ARG A 636 -9.71 16.67 -1.33
CA ARG A 636 -9.53 15.87 -0.12
C ARG A 636 -8.23 16.22 0.60
N SER A 637 -7.92 17.51 0.64
CA SER A 637 -6.70 18.04 1.25
C SER A 637 -7.03 18.67 2.61
N ILE A 638 -6.16 18.43 3.59
CA ILE A 638 -6.27 18.99 4.93
C ILE A 638 -5.08 19.91 5.15
N ILE A 639 -5.35 21.17 5.42
CA ILE A 639 -4.35 22.19 5.72
C ILE A 639 -4.38 22.47 7.22
N ALA A 640 -3.24 22.35 7.85
CA ALA A 640 -3.07 22.60 9.28
C ALA A 640 -2.10 23.76 9.52
N ARG A 641 -2.09 24.24 10.76
CA ARG A 641 -1.11 25.19 11.26
C ARG A 641 -0.65 24.78 12.65
N PRO A 642 0.58 25.09 13.04
CA PRO A 642 1.01 24.89 14.42
C PRO A 642 0.07 25.66 15.37
N ALA A 643 -0.33 25.01 16.46
CA ALA A 643 -1.09 25.67 17.52
C ALA A 643 -0.19 26.64 18.29
N VAL A 644 -0.69 27.82 18.61
CA VAL A 644 0.04 28.85 19.36
C VAL A 644 -0.14 28.61 20.86
#